data_108ca404d303d22c145b2ff26f049a79
#
_entry.id   108ca404d303d22c145b2ff26f049a79
#
_cell.length_a   1.000
_cell.length_b   1.000
_cell.length_c   1.000
_cell.angle_alpha   90.00
_cell.angle_beta   90.00
_cell.angle_gamma   90.00
#
_symmetry.space_group_name_H-M   'P 1'
#
loop_
_entity.id
_entity.type
_entity.pdbx_description
1 polymer ?
#
loop_
_entity_poly.entity_id
_entity_poly.type
_entity_poly.pdbx_seq_one_letter_code
_entity_poly.pdbx_strand_id
1 'polypeptide(L)'
;MKGFLQHTAVSLVTRFGWEKLQSLTLVFPTHRAGLVLKNELKDLQKREHHAPVFLPEITTLSELSDTLSPLYAEDELLLVFRLYRLYKEITHESLTPDLFYGWGRQLLTDFNNIDKSIGTPEEVQRFFRNAVEAKQLEELDIDNEVRMRLEDLWQHGEHAYDENSIRRKFTLLWQNMPDIYTRLNAELDAEQKGYEGMRIRRAVTEADTWLPRYADRTFIFIGFNYLMPVEKDLMTLLHDRNQALFYWDYADNFDANGKAYSFIRRHIADLGNEAEVTHWTSPRQVSVVAATTVNAQAQYAGQWLREHYTAHGQSTAIVICDEQMLEPVIYALPPVTPAGDTQPAPVNITKGFPLSSTQIYAKVMAYLSDRHHDLRPDETYPQLLDRLLEEVVSPAEKAARDSAIEAPERENTWQWLLIQESLYQTRRIINQFRQLLQTPVLQAEIQTLSLLRSLLRRLLSSVSLPFNGEPITDIQVMGVLETRMLDFDNLLLLNVEEGIVPRQESDLSFIPYYLRKAYSMQTREESASVYAYNFFRLLSRAGNTTLLFSDADTAMGRKTMSRFIMQMLVSPQFQITKYTLSENNQLTATPLINPDNNPTSLYSLLEKDTDNQLYYKTDSIQIPPTQRGKEGVISPSALST
;
A
#
# COMPACT_ATOMS: atom_id res chain seq x y z
N MET A 1 6.50 -20.67 16.74
CA MET A 1 7.17 -19.49 17.39
C MET A 1 6.08 -18.53 17.84
N LYS A 2 6.23 -17.85 18.99
CA LYS A 2 5.26 -16.81 19.34
C LYS A 2 5.45 -15.62 18.41
N GLY A 3 4.37 -15.08 17.85
CA GLY A 3 4.40 -13.96 16.92
C GLY A 3 4.70 -12.61 17.61
N PHE A 4 5.08 -11.61 16.82
CA PHE A 4 5.37 -10.25 17.32
C PHE A 4 4.22 -9.66 18.13
N LEU A 5 3.00 -9.71 17.63
CA LEU A 5 1.81 -9.18 18.33
C LEU A 5 1.48 -9.98 19.61
N GLN A 6 1.71 -11.28 19.61
CA GLN A 6 1.53 -12.11 20.80
C GLN A 6 2.53 -11.74 21.91
N HIS A 7 3.80 -11.53 21.57
CA HIS A 7 4.81 -11.04 22.51
C HIS A 7 4.46 -9.63 23.02
N THR A 8 4.01 -8.76 22.14
CA THR A 8 3.55 -7.42 22.50
C THR A 8 2.40 -7.47 23.50
N ALA A 9 1.40 -8.33 23.27
CA ALA A 9 0.28 -8.51 24.21
C ALA A 9 0.76 -8.92 25.60
N VAL A 10 1.64 -9.92 25.68
CA VAL A 10 2.23 -10.38 26.96
C VAL A 10 3.03 -9.27 27.63
N SER A 11 3.86 -8.54 26.87
CA SER A 11 4.65 -7.42 27.39
C SER A 11 3.79 -6.31 27.96
N LEU A 12 2.70 -5.92 27.27
CA LEU A 12 1.77 -4.90 27.74
C LEU A 12 1.10 -5.30 29.06
N VAL A 13 0.60 -6.54 29.15
CA VAL A 13 -0.03 -7.04 30.39
C VAL A 13 0.99 -7.15 31.52
N THR A 14 2.19 -7.63 31.26
CA THR A 14 3.25 -7.73 32.27
C THR A 14 3.67 -6.38 32.83
N ARG A 15 3.77 -5.36 31.95
CA ARG A 15 4.25 -4.02 32.32
C ARG A 15 3.20 -3.18 33.03
N PHE A 16 1.96 -3.18 32.52
CA PHE A 16 0.93 -2.29 33.00
C PHE A 16 -0.12 -2.97 33.91
N GLY A 17 -0.23 -4.28 33.84
CA GLY A 17 -1.33 -5.04 34.46
C GLY A 17 -2.65 -4.85 33.71
N TRP A 18 -3.59 -5.77 33.92
CA TRP A 18 -4.88 -5.78 33.23
C TRP A 18 -5.72 -4.53 33.47
N GLU A 19 -5.70 -3.98 34.69
CA GLU A 19 -6.56 -2.85 35.08
C GLU A 19 -6.16 -1.53 34.40
N LYS A 20 -4.87 -1.34 34.08
CA LYS A 20 -4.37 -0.11 33.46
C LYS A 20 -4.43 -0.12 31.95
N LEU A 21 -4.78 -1.25 31.31
CA LEU A 21 -4.84 -1.32 29.84
C LEU A 21 -5.83 -0.30 29.26
N GLN A 22 -6.92 0.01 29.94
CA GLN A 22 -7.91 1.00 29.48
C GLN A 22 -7.35 2.43 29.36
N SER A 23 -6.25 2.76 30.05
CA SER A 23 -5.61 4.08 29.96
C SER A 23 -4.61 4.18 28.81
N LEU A 24 -4.38 3.08 28.08
CA LEU A 24 -3.48 3.05 26.94
C LEU A 24 -4.23 3.36 25.64
N THR A 25 -3.56 4.07 24.75
CA THR A 25 -3.95 4.21 23.34
C THR A 25 -2.91 3.52 22.48
N LEU A 26 -3.29 2.42 21.84
CA LEU A 26 -2.43 1.64 20.96
C LEU A 26 -2.52 2.17 19.53
N VAL A 27 -1.41 2.65 19.01
CA VAL A 27 -1.33 3.29 17.70
C VAL A 27 -0.62 2.37 16.70
N PHE A 28 -1.28 2.11 15.58
CA PHE A 28 -0.80 1.20 14.54
C PHE A 28 -0.68 1.90 13.18
N PRO A 29 0.13 1.37 12.25
CA PRO A 29 0.10 1.79 10.84
C PRO A 29 -1.19 1.38 10.12
N THR A 30 -1.85 0.29 10.57
CA THR A 30 -3.08 -0.25 9.97
C THR A 30 -4.01 -0.83 11.04
N HIS A 31 -5.31 -0.76 10.84
CA HIS A 31 -6.31 -1.31 11.77
C HIS A 31 -6.19 -2.81 12.01
N ARG A 32 -5.79 -3.57 10.98
CA ARG A 32 -5.76 -5.03 11.04
C ARG A 32 -4.87 -5.55 12.17
N ALA A 33 -3.67 -5.02 12.29
CA ALA A 33 -2.75 -5.42 13.35
C ALA A 33 -3.33 -5.14 14.74
N GLY A 34 -4.05 -4.03 14.89
CA GLY A 34 -4.78 -3.71 16.11
C GLY A 34 -5.86 -4.73 16.46
N LEU A 35 -6.62 -5.20 15.44
CA LEU A 35 -7.62 -6.26 15.65
C LEU A 35 -6.99 -7.58 16.07
N VAL A 36 -5.86 -7.95 15.47
CA VAL A 36 -5.12 -9.18 15.85
C VAL A 36 -4.60 -9.05 17.27
N LEU A 37 -3.98 -7.91 17.63
CA LEU A 37 -3.52 -7.69 19.01
C LEU A 37 -4.67 -7.75 20.01
N LYS A 38 -5.83 -7.18 19.67
CA LYS A 38 -7.04 -7.27 20.49
C LYS A 38 -7.47 -8.70 20.77
N ASN A 39 -7.35 -9.58 19.77
CA ASN A 39 -7.67 -11.00 19.96
C ASN A 39 -6.60 -11.72 20.77
N GLU A 40 -5.31 -11.41 20.56
CA GLU A 40 -4.24 -11.96 21.41
C GLU A 40 -4.43 -11.58 22.89
N LEU A 41 -4.84 -10.35 23.18
CA LEU A 41 -5.17 -9.92 24.53
C LEU A 41 -6.37 -10.68 25.12
N LYS A 42 -7.44 -10.90 24.33
CA LYS A 42 -8.60 -11.70 24.75
C LYS A 42 -8.22 -13.15 25.03
N ASP A 43 -7.38 -13.76 24.19
CA ASP A 43 -6.96 -15.13 24.36
C ASP A 43 -5.99 -15.30 25.53
N LEU A 44 -5.13 -14.30 25.78
CA LEU A 44 -4.29 -14.23 26.97
C LEU A 44 -5.14 -14.14 28.23
N GLN A 45 -6.16 -13.28 28.24
CA GLN A 45 -7.11 -13.13 29.34
C GLN A 45 -7.82 -14.45 29.68
N LYS A 46 -8.29 -15.17 28.65
CA LYS A 46 -8.93 -16.49 28.83
C LYS A 46 -7.95 -17.51 29.42
N ARG A 47 -6.70 -17.56 28.91
CA ARG A 47 -5.65 -18.49 29.39
C ARG A 47 -5.27 -18.22 30.86
N GLU A 48 -5.23 -16.96 31.26
CA GLU A 48 -4.91 -16.56 32.64
C GLU A 48 -6.14 -16.57 33.56
N HIS A 49 -7.32 -16.94 33.04
CA HIS A 49 -8.60 -16.92 33.77
C HIS A 49 -8.89 -15.58 34.46
N HIS A 50 -8.41 -14.46 33.86
CA HIS A 50 -8.61 -13.13 34.42
C HIS A 50 -10.05 -12.63 34.20
N ALA A 51 -10.59 -11.89 35.16
CA ALA A 51 -11.91 -11.26 35.06
C ALA A 51 -11.99 -10.32 33.82
N PRO A 52 -13.19 -10.08 33.26
CA PRO A 52 -13.36 -9.14 32.15
C PRO A 52 -12.84 -7.75 32.49
N VAL A 53 -12.06 -7.17 31.57
CA VAL A 53 -11.48 -5.82 31.68
C VAL A 53 -11.79 -5.01 30.43
N PHE A 54 -11.73 -3.68 30.56
CA PHE A 54 -11.75 -2.80 29.41
C PHE A 54 -10.42 -2.89 28.67
N LEU A 55 -10.49 -3.15 27.35
CA LEU A 55 -9.32 -3.19 26.50
C LEU A 55 -8.83 -1.76 26.18
N PRO A 56 -7.55 -1.60 25.79
CA PRO A 56 -7.02 -0.33 25.36
C PRO A 56 -7.75 0.19 24.12
N GLU A 57 -7.73 1.49 23.96
CA GLU A 57 -8.14 2.14 22.71
C GLU A 57 -7.17 1.74 21.59
N ILE A 58 -7.70 1.37 20.41
CA ILE A 58 -6.91 0.99 19.24
C ILE A 58 -7.22 1.97 18.12
N THR A 59 -6.18 2.60 17.58
CA THR A 59 -6.30 3.60 16.52
C THR A 59 -5.14 3.49 15.54
N THR A 60 -5.26 4.15 14.40
CA THR A 60 -4.16 4.35 13.46
C THR A 60 -3.50 5.71 13.66
N LEU A 61 -2.29 5.89 13.13
CA LEU A 61 -1.60 7.20 13.22
C LEU A 61 -2.40 8.30 12.50
N SER A 62 -3.03 7.98 11.38
CA SER A 62 -3.88 8.93 10.64
C SER A 62 -5.09 9.37 11.49
N GLU A 63 -5.83 8.42 12.07
CA GLU A 63 -6.97 8.73 12.94
C GLU A 63 -6.57 9.46 14.21
N LEU A 64 -5.42 9.09 14.80
CA LEU A 64 -4.88 9.84 15.94
C LEU A 64 -4.61 11.29 15.53
N SER A 65 -3.93 11.51 14.40
CA SER A 65 -3.65 12.85 13.89
C SER A 65 -4.92 13.65 13.63
N ASP A 66 -5.96 12.98 13.09
CA ASP A 66 -7.26 13.60 12.86
C ASP A 66 -7.97 14.01 14.18
N THR A 67 -7.81 13.19 15.22
CA THR A 67 -8.38 13.47 16.54
C THR A 67 -7.64 14.60 17.26
N LEU A 68 -6.32 14.70 17.07
CA LEU A 68 -5.49 15.72 17.70
C LEU A 68 -5.52 17.06 16.96
N SER A 69 -5.84 17.06 15.68
CA SER A 69 -5.89 18.26 14.85
C SER A 69 -7.13 19.11 15.14
N PRO A 70 -7.01 20.44 15.18
CA PRO A 70 -8.17 21.32 15.23
C PRO A 70 -8.93 21.41 13.88
N LEU A 71 -8.36 20.88 12.81
CA LEU A 71 -8.92 20.96 11.45
C LEU A 71 -9.71 19.70 11.11
N TYR A 72 -10.85 19.89 10.46
CA TYR A 72 -11.66 18.79 9.91
C TYR A 72 -11.16 18.36 8.53
N ALA A 73 -11.36 17.08 8.19
CA ALA A 73 -11.01 16.58 6.87
C ALA A 73 -11.91 17.21 5.79
N GLU A 74 -11.31 17.70 4.70
CA GLU A 74 -12.02 18.09 3.50
C GLU A 74 -12.02 16.94 2.48
N ASP A 75 -13.08 16.83 1.69
CA ASP A 75 -13.20 15.81 0.64
C ASP A 75 -12.15 16.02 -0.46
N GLU A 76 -11.49 14.94 -0.92
CA GLU A 76 -10.43 15.00 -1.94
C GLU A 76 -10.91 15.65 -3.24
N LEU A 77 -12.15 15.35 -3.67
CA LEU A 77 -12.70 15.93 -4.89
C LEU A 77 -12.84 17.46 -4.75
N LEU A 78 -13.32 17.94 -3.61
CA LEU A 78 -13.42 19.37 -3.33
C LEU A 78 -12.04 20.03 -3.30
N LEU A 79 -11.05 19.39 -2.68
CA LEU A 79 -9.67 19.89 -2.66
C LEU A 79 -9.11 20.04 -4.08
N VAL A 80 -9.30 19.03 -4.94
CA VAL A 80 -8.83 19.09 -6.34
C VAL A 80 -9.52 20.21 -7.12
N PHE A 81 -10.83 20.44 -6.92
CA PHE A 81 -11.54 21.52 -7.60
C PHE A 81 -11.22 22.92 -7.04
N ARG A 82 -10.91 23.04 -5.75
CA ARG A 82 -10.34 24.26 -5.18
C ARG A 82 -8.98 24.57 -5.81
N LEU A 83 -8.11 23.56 -5.92
CA LEU A 83 -6.83 23.69 -6.63
C LEU A 83 -7.01 24.11 -8.10
N TYR A 84 -7.99 23.54 -8.79
CA TYR A 84 -8.30 23.91 -10.17
C TYR A 84 -8.71 25.37 -10.31
N ARG A 85 -9.59 25.85 -9.44
CA ARG A 85 -10.00 27.26 -9.41
C ARG A 85 -8.80 28.16 -9.15
N LEU A 86 -7.99 27.88 -8.12
CA LEU A 86 -6.81 28.66 -7.78
C LEU A 86 -5.77 28.65 -8.93
N TYR A 87 -5.57 27.49 -9.56
CA TYR A 87 -4.71 27.39 -10.72
C TYR A 87 -5.16 28.33 -11.85
N LYS A 88 -6.44 28.34 -12.21
CA LYS A 88 -6.99 29.24 -13.24
C LYS A 88 -6.81 30.72 -12.88
N GLU A 89 -7.09 31.07 -11.63
CA GLU A 89 -7.00 32.45 -11.15
C GLU A 89 -5.55 32.98 -11.15
N ILE A 90 -4.59 32.14 -10.79
CA ILE A 90 -3.18 32.54 -10.63
C ILE A 90 -2.44 32.49 -11.97
N THR A 91 -2.65 31.43 -12.75
CA THR A 91 -1.88 31.23 -13.98
C THR A 91 -2.52 31.82 -15.22
N HIS A 92 -3.81 32.16 -15.16
CA HIS A 92 -4.64 32.60 -16.30
C HIS A 92 -4.66 31.60 -17.47
N GLU A 93 -4.28 30.34 -17.23
CA GLU A 93 -4.30 29.27 -18.24
C GLU A 93 -5.66 28.55 -18.27
N SER A 94 -6.09 28.21 -19.48
CA SER A 94 -7.33 27.47 -19.70
C SER A 94 -7.06 25.97 -19.87
N LEU A 95 -6.98 25.25 -18.76
CA LEU A 95 -7.06 23.79 -18.76
C LEU A 95 -8.52 23.34 -18.56
N THR A 96 -8.93 22.24 -19.20
CA THR A 96 -10.22 21.66 -18.86
C THR A 96 -10.16 20.96 -17.50
N PRO A 97 -11.25 20.94 -16.72
CA PRO A 97 -11.25 20.31 -15.40
C PRO A 97 -10.86 18.82 -15.45
N ASP A 98 -11.20 18.12 -16.52
CA ASP A 98 -10.88 16.70 -16.71
C ASP A 98 -9.37 16.46 -16.86
N LEU A 99 -8.67 17.31 -17.59
CA LEU A 99 -7.23 17.27 -17.72
C LEU A 99 -6.53 17.69 -16.41
N PHE A 100 -7.06 18.69 -15.72
CA PHE A 100 -6.49 19.16 -14.47
C PHE A 100 -6.66 18.15 -13.33
N TYR A 101 -7.70 17.31 -13.35
CA TYR A 101 -8.00 16.40 -12.23
C TYR A 101 -6.80 15.51 -11.82
N GLY A 102 -6.11 14.92 -12.78
CA GLY A 102 -4.88 14.15 -12.51
C GLY A 102 -3.76 14.99 -11.90
N TRP A 103 -3.58 16.21 -12.41
CA TRP A 103 -2.61 17.17 -11.88
C TRP A 103 -2.97 17.66 -10.48
N GLY A 104 -4.24 17.97 -10.26
CA GLY A 104 -4.74 18.42 -8.97
C GLY A 104 -4.52 17.37 -7.88
N ARG A 105 -4.76 16.09 -8.18
CA ARG A 105 -4.46 15.00 -7.24
C ARG A 105 -2.96 14.89 -6.94
N GLN A 106 -2.12 15.05 -7.97
CA GLN A 106 -0.67 15.02 -7.79
C GLN A 106 -0.18 16.22 -6.96
N LEU A 107 -0.68 17.42 -7.23
CA LEU A 107 -0.39 18.61 -6.43
C LEU A 107 -0.80 18.41 -4.97
N LEU A 108 -1.97 17.85 -4.74
CA LEU A 108 -2.45 17.55 -3.38
C LEU A 108 -1.53 16.54 -2.68
N THR A 109 -1.08 15.51 -3.40
CA THR A 109 -0.09 14.55 -2.87
C THR A 109 1.23 15.24 -2.53
N ASP A 110 1.71 16.13 -3.38
CA ASP A 110 2.94 16.87 -3.13
C ASP A 110 2.80 17.85 -1.95
N PHE A 111 1.66 18.54 -1.82
CA PHE A 111 1.37 19.37 -0.64
C PHE A 111 1.27 18.57 0.65
N ASN A 112 0.67 17.37 0.60
CA ASN A 112 0.71 16.42 1.71
C ASN A 112 2.15 16.07 2.10
N ASN A 113 3.01 15.78 1.11
CA ASN A 113 4.41 15.42 1.36
C ASN A 113 5.21 16.61 1.93
N ILE A 114 4.96 17.82 1.45
CA ILE A 114 5.57 19.05 1.99
C ILE A 114 5.19 19.19 3.47
N ASP A 115 3.92 19.11 3.80
CA ASP A 115 3.42 19.33 5.15
C ASP A 115 3.82 18.20 6.12
N LYS A 116 3.93 16.97 5.66
CA LYS A 116 4.43 15.83 6.44
C LYS A 116 5.96 15.84 6.63
N SER A 117 6.69 16.59 5.78
CA SER A 117 8.15 16.64 5.82
C SER A 117 8.71 17.91 6.43
N ILE A 118 7.97 19.00 6.38
CA ILE A 118 8.41 20.33 6.82
C ILE A 118 7.49 20.83 7.93
N GLY A 119 8.03 20.94 9.14
CA GLY A 119 7.26 21.22 10.34
C GLY A 119 6.78 22.66 10.47
N THR A 120 7.53 23.64 9.94
CA THR A 120 7.25 25.06 10.18
C THR A 120 6.87 25.80 8.89
N PRO A 121 5.96 26.79 8.97
CA PRO A 121 5.59 27.62 7.80
C PRO A 121 6.78 28.37 7.18
N GLU A 122 7.73 28.80 7.99
CA GLU A 122 8.95 29.52 7.53
C GLU A 122 9.85 28.61 6.70
N GLU A 123 9.97 27.34 7.08
CA GLU A 123 10.72 26.34 6.30
C GLU A 123 10.01 25.98 5.01
N VAL A 124 8.68 25.93 4.99
CA VAL A 124 7.89 25.75 3.76
C VAL A 124 8.14 26.91 2.79
N GLN A 125 8.14 28.15 3.27
CA GLN A 125 8.49 29.30 2.44
C GLN A 125 9.94 29.25 1.93
N ARG A 126 10.87 28.76 2.76
CA ARG A 126 12.27 28.53 2.35
C ARG A 126 12.37 27.44 1.28
N PHE A 127 11.65 26.34 1.45
CA PHE A 127 11.55 25.27 0.46
C PHE A 127 11.14 25.81 -0.90
N PHE A 128 10.05 26.57 -0.97
CA PHE A 128 9.58 27.15 -2.22
C PHE A 128 10.55 28.18 -2.81
N ARG A 129 11.19 29.02 -2.00
CA ARG A 129 12.25 29.93 -2.48
C ARG A 129 13.41 29.16 -3.09
N ASN A 130 13.92 28.15 -2.39
CA ASN A 130 15.01 27.31 -2.89
C ASN A 130 14.62 26.58 -4.17
N ALA A 131 13.37 26.17 -4.29
CA ALA A 131 12.84 25.51 -5.48
C ALA A 131 12.74 26.44 -6.68
N VAL A 132 12.37 27.72 -6.47
CA VAL A 132 12.27 28.76 -7.52
C VAL A 132 13.65 29.35 -7.87
N GLU A 133 14.51 29.58 -6.86
CA GLU A 133 15.86 30.12 -7.03
C GLU A 133 16.85 29.12 -7.61
N ALA A 134 16.54 27.83 -7.57
CA ALA A 134 17.29 26.82 -8.32
C ALA A 134 17.13 27.13 -9.81
N LYS A 135 17.89 28.11 -10.29
CA LYS A 135 17.97 28.64 -11.67
C LYS A 135 18.23 27.57 -12.75
N GLN A 136 18.35 26.33 -12.36
CA GLN A 136 18.57 25.16 -13.19
C GLN A 136 17.28 24.47 -13.62
N LEU A 137 16.13 25.14 -13.50
CA LEU A 137 14.88 24.66 -14.12
C LEU A 137 15.00 24.56 -15.66
N GLU A 138 15.94 25.28 -16.28
CA GLU A 138 16.26 25.12 -17.71
C GLU A 138 17.18 23.93 -18.00
N GLU A 139 17.93 23.44 -17.00
CA GLU A 139 18.80 22.27 -17.07
C GLU A 139 18.27 21.06 -16.30
N LEU A 140 17.06 21.14 -15.76
CA LEU A 140 16.43 19.96 -15.16
C LEU A 140 16.25 18.92 -16.26
N ASP A 141 17.10 17.91 -16.17
CA ASP A 141 16.87 16.61 -16.80
C ASP A 141 15.60 16.06 -16.16
N ILE A 142 14.45 16.47 -16.74
CA ILE A 142 13.15 15.93 -16.33
C ILE A 142 13.27 14.45 -16.62
N ASP A 143 13.34 13.66 -15.56
CA ASP A 143 13.44 12.21 -15.63
C ASP A 143 12.51 11.73 -16.75
N ASN A 144 13.03 10.94 -17.68
CA ASN A 144 12.29 10.48 -18.86
C ASN A 144 10.92 9.88 -18.49
N GLU A 145 10.78 9.36 -17.30
CA GLU A 145 9.54 8.80 -16.77
C GLU A 145 8.51 9.87 -16.39
N VAL A 146 8.96 10.97 -15.78
CA VAL A 146 8.11 12.16 -15.52
C VAL A 146 7.70 12.80 -16.85
N ARG A 147 8.62 12.85 -17.82
CA ARG A 147 8.34 13.36 -19.17
C ARG A 147 7.30 12.50 -19.89
N MET A 148 7.50 11.17 -19.96
CA MET A 148 6.56 10.25 -20.63
C MET A 148 5.16 10.31 -20.02
N ARG A 149 5.03 10.57 -18.75
CA ARG A 149 3.72 10.65 -18.08
C ARG A 149 3.07 12.02 -18.14
N LEU A 150 3.84 13.07 -18.16
CA LEU A 150 3.34 14.38 -18.54
C LEU A 150 2.80 14.33 -19.98
N GLU A 151 3.50 13.63 -20.88
CA GLU A 151 3.04 13.33 -22.23
C GLU A 151 1.77 12.48 -22.25
N ASP A 152 1.68 11.43 -21.44
CA ASP A 152 0.52 10.54 -21.35
C ASP A 152 -0.71 11.26 -20.74
N LEU A 153 -0.51 12.09 -19.71
CA LEU A 153 -1.55 12.95 -19.16
C LEU A 153 -2.07 13.98 -20.17
N TRP A 154 -1.26 14.34 -21.19
CA TRP A 154 -1.60 15.33 -22.21
C TRP A 154 -2.01 14.73 -23.54
N GLN A 155 -1.66 13.48 -23.85
CA GLN A 155 -2.05 12.79 -25.09
C GLN A 155 -3.55 12.44 -25.17
N HIS A 156 -4.27 12.49 -24.04
CA HIS A 156 -5.74 12.30 -24.03
C HIS A 156 -6.52 13.58 -24.43
N GLY A 157 -5.83 14.67 -24.77
CA GLY A 157 -6.41 15.84 -25.41
C GLY A 157 -6.15 15.83 -26.92
N GLU A 158 -7.11 16.26 -27.73
CA GLU A 158 -7.11 16.23 -29.21
C GLU A 158 -5.94 16.96 -29.92
N HIS A 159 -4.92 17.41 -29.21
CA HIS A 159 -3.73 18.07 -29.79
C HIS A 159 -2.46 17.50 -29.20
N ALA A 160 -1.60 16.95 -30.05
CA ALA A 160 -0.22 16.61 -29.71
C ALA A 160 0.54 17.89 -29.31
N TYR A 161 0.95 17.95 -28.03
CA TYR A 161 1.79 19.05 -27.53
C TYR A 161 3.26 18.75 -27.85
N ASP A 162 4.01 19.76 -28.30
CA ASP A 162 5.45 19.66 -28.45
C ASP A 162 6.17 19.70 -27.08
N GLU A 163 7.41 19.26 -27.04
CA GLU A 163 8.23 19.22 -25.83
C GLU A 163 8.37 20.61 -25.15
N ASN A 164 8.42 21.67 -25.94
CA ASN A 164 8.53 23.05 -25.43
C ASN A 164 7.24 23.50 -24.74
N SER A 165 6.08 23.05 -25.23
CA SER A 165 4.78 23.32 -24.60
C SER A 165 4.66 22.66 -23.23
N ILE A 166 5.16 21.42 -23.10
CA ILE A 166 5.16 20.65 -21.85
C ILE A 166 6.06 21.33 -20.82
N ARG A 167 7.30 21.65 -21.20
CA ARG A 167 8.25 22.35 -20.33
C ARG A 167 7.70 23.68 -19.84
N ARG A 168 7.08 24.45 -20.74
CA ARG A 168 6.49 25.74 -20.38
C ARG A 168 5.39 25.60 -19.33
N LYS A 169 4.47 24.66 -19.50
CA LYS A 169 3.38 24.43 -18.54
C LYS A 169 3.90 23.95 -17.18
N PHE A 170 4.89 23.06 -17.19
CA PHE A 170 5.56 22.61 -15.97
C PHE A 170 6.25 23.76 -15.24
N THR A 171 7.02 24.58 -15.96
CA THR A 171 7.69 25.76 -15.40
C THR A 171 6.68 26.75 -14.82
N LEU A 172 5.57 27.00 -15.53
CA LEU A 172 4.50 27.87 -15.06
C LEU A 172 3.84 27.34 -13.77
N LEU A 173 3.58 26.02 -13.72
CA LEU A 173 3.06 25.37 -12.50
C LEU A 173 4.02 25.55 -11.33
N TRP A 174 5.30 25.27 -11.53
CA TRP A 174 6.34 25.40 -10.51
C TRP A 174 6.48 26.84 -9.98
N GLN A 175 6.51 27.81 -10.87
CA GLN A 175 6.62 29.22 -10.49
C GLN A 175 5.44 29.69 -9.63
N ASN A 176 4.25 29.13 -9.86
CA ASN A 176 3.02 29.53 -9.15
C ASN A 176 2.62 28.58 -8.01
N MET A 177 3.33 27.46 -7.84
CA MET A 177 3.03 26.49 -6.80
C MET A 177 3.02 27.10 -5.38
N PRO A 178 3.96 28.01 -5.01
CA PRO A 178 3.94 28.66 -3.70
C PRO A 178 2.67 29.45 -3.44
N ASP A 179 2.19 30.18 -4.45
CA ASP A 179 0.99 31.01 -4.32
C ASP A 179 -0.28 30.13 -4.23
N ILE A 180 -0.35 29.07 -5.05
CA ILE A 180 -1.43 28.09 -5.02
C ILE A 180 -1.49 27.43 -3.64
N TYR A 181 -0.34 26.96 -3.12
CA TYR A 181 -0.25 26.34 -1.80
C TYR A 181 -0.68 27.30 -0.68
N THR A 182 -0.17 28.53 -0.70
CA THR A 182 -0.46 29.53 0.35
C THR A 182 -1.94 29.91 0.35
N ARG A 183 -2.54 30.14 -0.82
CA ARG A 183 -3.97 30.48 -0.93
C ARG A 183 -4.87 29.30 -0.54
N LEU A 184 -4.54 28.06 -0.98
CA LEU A 184 -5.30 26.88 -0.59
C LEU A 184 -5.33 26.73 0.93
N ASN A 185 -4.16 26.83 1.57
CA ASN A 185 -4.06 26.68 3.02
C ASN A 185 -4.82 27.79 3.76
N ALA A 186 -4.76 29.05 3.27
CA ALA A 186 -5.50 30.15 3.87
C ALA A 186 -7.03 29.96 3.77
N GLU A 187 -7.53 29.48 2.63
CA GLU A 187 -8.96 29.19 2.47
C GLU A 187 -9.42 28.05 3.38
N LEU A 188 -8.62 26.97 3.45
CA LEU A 188 -8.94 25.81 4.28
C LEU A 188 -8.89 26.17 5.79
N ASP A 189 -7.91 26.95 6.21
CA ASP A 189 -7.81 27.46 7.58
C ASP A 189 -9.03 28.30 7.98
N ALA A 190 -9.49 29.17 7.09
CA ALA A 190 -10.67 30.00 7.35
C ALA A 190 -11.96 29.17 7.54
N GLU A 191 -12.03 27.98 6.92
CA GLU A 191 -13.13 27.04 7.05
C GLU A 191 -12.89 25.99 8.15
N GLN A 192 -11.77 26.02 8.86
CA GLN A 192 -11.32 24.99 9.82
C GLN A 192 -11.23 23.59 9.18
N LYS A 193 -10.81 23.52 7.93
CA LYS A 193 -10.64 22.29 7.17
C LYS A 193 -9.18 22.09 6.76
N GLY A 194 -8.84 20.87 6.39
CA GLY A 194 -7.49 20.57 5.90
C GLY A 194 -7.39 19.20 5.24
N TYR A 195 -6.40 19.06 4.37
CA TYR A 195 -5.94 17.76 3.89
C TYR A 195 -5.03 17.10 4.95
N GLU A 196 -4.72 15.84 4.80
CA GLU A 196 -4.06 15.02 5.81
C GLU A 196 -2.73 15.62 6.33
N GLY A 197 -1.82 16.05 5.42
CA GLY A 197 -0.54 16.65 5.79
C GLY A 197 -0.69 17.95 6.59
N MET A 198 -1.64 18.80 6.20
CA MET A 198 -1.97 20.02 6.93
C MET A 198 -2.49 19.71 8.34
N ARG A 199 -3.32 18.69 8.49
CA ARG A 199 -3.90 18.28 9.77
C ARG A 199 -2.86 17.73 10.73
N ILE A 200 -1.96 16.83 10.28
CA ILE A 200 -0.92 16.28 11.15
C ILE A 200 0.10 17.36 11.55
N ARG A 201 0.47 18.25 10.64
CA ARG A 201 1.35 19.38 10.96
C ARG A 201 0.71 20.29 12.04
N ARG A 202 -0.60 20.60 11.91
CA ARG A 202 -1.33 21.37 12.93
C ARG A 202 -1.40 20.65 14.27
N ALA A 203 -1.61 19.35 14.29
CA ALA A 203 -1.58 18.57 15.52
C ALA A 203 -0.23 18.69 16.25
N VAL A 204 0.89 18.76 15.52
CA VAL A 204 2.23 18.93 16.12
C VAL A 204 2.47 20.38 16.55
N THR A 205 2.19 21.35 15.69
CA THR A 205 2.49 22.76 15.98
C THR A 205 1.59 23.37 17.06
N GLU A 206 0.38 22.86 17.23
CA GLU A 206 -0.59 23.30 18.23
C GLU A 206 -0.77 22.29 19.38
N ALA A 207 0.27 21.54 19.69
CA ALA A 207 0.24 20.47 20.67
C ALA A 207 -0.22 20.93 22.07
N ASP A 208 0.09 22.14 22.47
CA ASP A 208 -0.31 22.70 23.78
C ASP A 208 -1.84 22.80 23.92
N THR A 209 -2.60 22.78 22.83
CA THR A 209 -4.08 22.85 22.86
C THR A 209 -4.73 21.52 23.24
N TRP A 210 -4.15 20.40 22.82
CA TRP A 210 -4.73 19.07 23.04
C TRP A 210 -4.00 18.25 24.12
N LEU A 211 -2.69 18.46 24.35
CA LEU A 211 -1.91 17.73 25.35
C LEU A 211 -2.56 17.65 26.74
N PRO A 212 -3.16 18.74 27.30
CA PRO A 212 -3.79 18.67 28.62
C PRO A 212 -4.94 17.66 28.71
N ARG A 213 -5.63 17.39 27.59
CA ARG A 213 -6.72 16.41 27.53
C ARG A 213 -6.25 14.96 27.63
N TYR A 214 -4.97 14.72 27.34
CA TYR A 214 -4.34 13.41 27.30
C TYR A 214 -3.26 13.24 28.38
N ALA A 215 -3.27 14.06 29.44
CA ALA A 215 -2.24 14.04 30.47
C ALA A 215 -2.10 12.68 31.17
N ASP A 216 -3.19 11.93 31.33
CA ASP A 216 -3.23 10.62 31.97
C ASP A 216 -3.18 9.45 30.98
N ARG A 217 -2.99 9.71 29.66
CA ARG A 217 -2.93 8.71 28.61
C ARG A 217 -1.49 8.36 28.28
N THR A 218 -1.25 7.08 28.01
CA THR A 218 0.01 6.59 27.44
C THR A 218 -0.23 6.05 26.04
N PHE A 219 0.51 6.58 25.08
CA PHE A 219 0.47 6.15 23.68
C PHE A 219 1.49 5.06 23.42
N ILE A 220 1.06 3.96 22.82
CA ILE A 220 1.93 2.84 22.50
C ILE A 220 1.99 2.69 20.97
N PHE A 221 3.11 3.05 20.38
CA PHE A 221 3.33 2.96 18.94
C PHE A 221 3.88 1.58 18.58
N ILE A 222 3.15 0.83 17.72
CA ILE A 222 3.44 -0.58 17.47
C ILE A 222 3.63 -0.84 15.98
N GLY A 223 4.78 -1.41 15.60
CA GLY A 223 5.04 -1.96 14.26
C GLY A 223 5.26 -0.93 13.15
N PHE A 224 5.66 0.28 13.49
CA PHE A 224 6.07 1.29 12.51
C PHE A 224 7.45 0.95 11.92
N ASN A 225 7.72 1.48 10.72
CA ASN A 225 9.01 1.35 10.05
C ASN A 225 9.52 2.72 9.58
N TYR A 226 9.05 3.18 8.41
CA TYR A 226 9.35 4.51 7.92
C TYR A 226 8.38 5.52 8.55
N LEU A 227 8.91 6.64 8.99
CA LEU A 227 8.15 7.77 9.52
C LEU A 227 8.50 9.02 8.72
N MET A 228 7.47 9.74 8.30
CA MET A 228 7.66 11.09 7.80
C MET A 228 8.17 11.99 8.93
N PRO A 229 8.94 13.05 8.66
CA PRO A 229 9.52 13.91 9.70
C PRO A 229 8.51 14.41 10.72
N VAL A 230 7.38 14.95 10.30
CA VAL A 230 6.33 15.46 11.22
C VAL A 230 5.65 14.35 12.03
N GLU A 231 5.54 13.12 11.48
CA GLU A 231 5.07 11.96 12.24
C GLU A 231 6.07 11.59 13.35
N LYS A 232 7.35 11.65 13.03
CA LYS A 232 8.42 11.45 14.02
C LYS A 232 8.41 12.56 15.08
N ASP A 233 8.18 13.81 14.69
CA ASP A 233 8.09 14.94 15.61
C ASP A 233 6.94 14.74 16.62
N LEU A 234 5.77 14.25 16.18
CA LEU A 234 4.66 13.91 17.06
C LEU A 234 5.06 12.83 18.07
N MET A 235 5.73 11.77 17.61
CA MET A 235 6.19 10.67 18.45
C MET A 235 7.25 11.15 19.46
N THR A 236 8.19 11.98 19.02
CA THR A 236 9.24 12.57 19.87
C THR A 236 8.65 13.48 20.92
N LEU A 237 7.70 14.32 20.54
CA LEU A 237 6.99 15.22 21.46
C LEU A 237 6.28 14.46 22.61
N LEU A 238 5.65 13.33 22.31
CA LEU A 238 5.03 12.47 23.33
C LEU A 238 6.07 11.68 24.14
N HIS A 239 7.15 11.24 23.51
CA HIS A 239 8.26 10.55 24.16
C HIS A 239 8.94 11.44 25.22
N ASP A 240 9.26 12.68 24.89
CA ASP A 240 9.94 13.62 25.76
C ASP A 240 9.10 13.98 27.01
N ARG A 241 7.79 13.78 26.91
CA ARG A 241 6.84 13.93 28.03
C ARG A 241 6.58 12.63 28.81
N ASN A 242 7.31 11.55 28.48
CA ASN A 242 7.07 10.21 29.05
C ASN A 242 5.65 9.68 28.83
N GLN A 243 5.01 10.11 27.74
CA GLN A 243 3.66 9.67 27.36
C GLN A 243 3.67 8.69 26.19
N ALA A 244 4.84 8.31 25.64
CA ALA A 244 4.92 7.36 24.53
C ALA A 244 5.90 6.22 24.81
N LEU A 245 5.56 5.03 24.32
CA LEU A 245 6.43 3.85 24.26
C LEU A 245 6.35 3.23 22.87
N PHE A 246 7.43 2.54 22.48
CA PHE A 246 7.61 2.06 21.13
C PHE A 246 7.90 0.56 21.08
N TYR A 247 7.17 -0.14 20.24
CA TYR A 247 7.35 -1.56 19.95
C TYR A 247 7.69 -1.70 18.46
N TRP A 248 8.99 -1.75 18.15
CA TRP A 248 9.50 -1.92 16.80
C TRP A 248 9.62 -3.41 16.46
N ASP A 249 9.05 -3.82 15.33
CA ASP A 249 9.20 -5.21 14.86
C ASP A 249 10.56 -5.37 14.17
N TYR A 250 11.58 -5.70 14.96
CA TYR A 250 12.96 -5.76 14.54
C TYR A 250 13.53 -7.18 14.65
N ALA A 251 14.23 -7.61 13.60
CA ALA A 251 15.00 -8.86 13.59
C ALA A 251 16.49 -8.52 13.48
N ASP A 252 17.27 -8.92 14.49
CA ASP A 252 18.71 -8.76 14.47
C ASP A 252 19.36 -9.78 13.52
N ASN A 253 20.52 -9.40 12.97
CA ASN A 253 21.30 -10.21 12.02
C ASN A 253 20.56 -10.57 10.72
N PHE A 254 19.42 -9.92 10.43
CA PHE A 254 18.72 -10.11 9.18
C PHE A 254 18.80 -8.85 8.32
N ASP A 255 19.83 -8.76 7.53
CA ASP A 255 19.91 -7.70 6.51
C ASP A 255 20.93 -8.08 5.44
N ALA A 256 20.45 -8.75 4.40
CA ALA A 256 21.29 -9.09 3.25
C ALA A 256 21.94 -7.85 2.58
N ASN A 257 21.38 -6.63 2.81
CA ASN A 257 21.84 -5.39 2.22
C ASN A 257 21.95 -4.19 3.19
N GLY A 258 21.78 -4.36 4.49
CA GLY A 258 21.89 -3.27 5.48
C GLY A 258 20.77 -2.22 5.42
N LYS A 259 19.86 -2.28 4.42
CA LYS A 259 18.89 -1.22 4.15
C LYS A 259 17.48 -1.48 4.69
N ALA A 260 17.00 -2.74 4.70
CA ALA A 260 15.64 -3.08 5.09
C ALA A 260 15.28 -2.61 6.51
N TYR A 261 16.19 -2.75 7.47
CA TYR A 261 15.97 -2.34 8.86
C TYR A 261 16.64 -1.01 9.23
N SER A 262 17.15 -0.25 8.27
CA SER A 262 17.92 0.98 8.53
C SER A 262 17.10 2.05 9.26
N PHE A 263 15.81 2.19 8.94
CA PHE A 263 14.93 3.14 9.61
C PHE A 263 14.67 2.74 11.07
N ILE A 264 14.31 1.47 11.29
CA ILE A 264 14.03 0.95 12.63
C ILE A 264 15.26 1.09 13.55
N ARG A 265 16.47 0.77 13.07
CA ARG A 265 17.69 0.96 13.86
C ARG A 265 17.88 2.41 14.31
N ARG A 266 17.59 3.39 13.43
CA ARG A 266 17.62 4.81 13.80
C ARG A 266 16.55 5.16 14.83
N HIS A 267 15.32 4.68 14.62
CA HIS A 267 14.23 4.93 15.56
C HIS A 267 14.49 4.31 16.95
N ILE A 268 15.05 3.12 17.00
CA ILE A 268 15.46 2.49 18.27
C ILE A 268 16.51 3.33 18.99
N ALA A 269 17.48 3.89 18.27
CA ALA A 269 18.50 4.75 18.86
C ALA A 269 17.93 6.07 19.41
N ASP A 270 16.91 6.63 18.74
CA ASP A 270 16.33 7.92 19.09
C ASP A 270 15.20 7.79 20.15
N LEU A 271 14.36 6.76 20.05
CA LEU A 271 13.10 6.62 20.80
C LEU A 271 13.01 5.37 21.68
N GLY A 272 14.02 4.51 21.64
CA GLY A 272 14.03 3.24 22.39
C GLY A 272 13.19 2.14 21.73
N ASN A 273 13.19 0.94 22.35
CA ASN A 273 12.39 -0.21 21.94
C ASN A 273 11.99 -1.04 23.15
N GLU A 274 10.71 -1.32 23.29
CA GLU A 274 10.14 -2.17 24.33
C GLU A 274 9.87 -3.60 23.82
N ALA A 275 9.94 -3.82 22.49
CA ALA A 275 9.75 -5.12 21.90
C ALA A 275 10.97 -6.01 22.04
N GLU A 276 10.72 -7.31 22.16
CA GLU A 276 11.77 -8.31 22.07
C GLU A 276 12.36 -8.36 20.66
N VAL A 277 13.70 -8.32 20.57
CA VAL A 277 14.41 -8.44 19.30
C VAL A 277 14.45 -9.88 18.85
N THR A 278 14.02 -10.16 17.63
CA THR A 278 14.09 -11.50 17.06
C THR A 278 15.53 -11.81 16.64
N HIS A 279 16.11 -12.88 17.19
CA HIS A 279 17.44 -13.37 16.80
C HIS A 279 17.32 -14.54 15.81
N TRP A 280 18.06 -14.46 14.71
CA TRP A 280 18.14 -15.55 13.73
C TRP A 280 19.20 -16.56 14.16
N THR A 281 18.75 -17.77 14.43
CA THR A 281 19.62 -18.85 14.93
C THR A 281 19.96 -19.89 13.87
N SER A 282 19.20 -19.96 12.77
CA SER A 282 19.39 -20.93 11.68
C SER A 282 18.88 -20.39 10.35
N PRO A 283 19.44 -20.82 9.21
CA PRO A 283 18.94 -20.46 7.89
C PRO A 283 17.47 -20.86 7.70
N ARG A 284 16.69 -20.00 7.03
CA ARG A 284 15.29 -20.29 6.67
C ARG A 284 15.21 -21.11 5.40
N GLN A 285 14.42 -22.18 5.48
CA GLN A 285 14.10 -23.02 4.33
C GLN A 285 13.04 -22.31 3.47
N VAL A 286 13.33 -22.13 2.19
CA VAL A 286 12.40 -21.48 1.24
C VAL A 286 12.32 -22.28 -0.03
N SER A 287 11.11 -22.67 -0.43
CA SER A 287 10.84 -23.27 -1.73
C SER A 287 10.52 -22.18 -2.76
N VAL A 288 11.22 -22.17 -3.88
CA VAL A 288 10.99 -21.24 -5.00
C VAL A 288 10.50 -22.04 -6.20
N VAL A 289 9.30 -21.73 -6.67
CA VAL A 289 8.61 -22.49 -7.72
C VAL A 289 8.44 -21.62 -8.97
N ALA A 290 9.02 -22.04 -10.08
CA ALA A 290 8.78 -21.45 -11.40
C ALA A 290 7.50 -22.04 -12.00
N ALA A 291 6.56 -21.20 -12.42
CA ALA A 291 5.30 -21.57 -13.06
C ALA A 291 5.08 -20.75 -14.33
N THR A 292 4.57 -21.35 -15.40
CA THR A 292 4.46 -20.69 -16.70
C THR A 292 3.32 -19.69 -16.80
N THR A 293 2.24 -19.87 -16.02
CA THR A 293 1.04 -19.02 -16.13
C THR A 293 0.47 -18.64 -14.77
N VAL A 294 -0.31 -17.54 -14.74
CA VAL A 294 -1.10 -17.09 -13.59
C VAL A 294 -2.06 -18.19 -13.10
N ASN A 295 -2.74 -18.87 -14.03
CA ASN A 295 -3.68 -19.94 -13.69
C ASN A 295 -2.97 -21.16 -13.08
N ALA A 296 -1.76 -21.52 -13.57
CA ALA A 296 -0.97 -22.59 -12.97
C ALA A 296 -0.59 -22.25 -11.51
N GLN A 297 -0.19 -21.01 -11.25
CA GLN A 297 0.08 -20.56 -9.88
C GLN A 297 -1.17 -20.64 -8.99
N ALA A 298 -2.33 -20.24 -9.50
CA ALA A 298 -3.59 -20.29 -8.75
C ALA A 298 -4.01 -21.73 -8.44
N GLN A 299 -3.92 -22.66 -9.40
CA GLN A 299 -4.22 -24.08 -9.19
C GLN A 299 -3.25 -24.73 -8.19
N TYR A 300 -1.97 -24.38 -8.30
CA TYR A 300 -0.97 -24.85 -7.35
C TYR A 300 -1.26 -24.34 -5.93
N ALA A 301 -1.73 -23.09 -5.78
CA ALA A 301 -2.12 -22.55 -4.47
C ALA A 301 -3.21 -23.41 -3.80
N GLY A 302 -4.18 -23.90 -4.56
CA GLY A 302 -5.21 -24.81 -4.05
C GLY A 302 -4.65 -26.18 -3.63
N GLN A 303 -3.68 -26.73 -4.37
CA GLN A 303 -2.99 -27.97 -3.99
C GLN A 303 -2.12 -27.73 -2.75
N TRP A 304 -1.31 -26.69 -2.75
CA TRP A 304 -0.42 -26.30 -1.65
C TRP A 304 -1.19 -26.12 -0.34
N LEU A 305 -2.37 -25.50 -0.40
CA LEU A 305 -3.22 -25.32 0.79
C LEU A 305 -3.63 -26.66 1.41
N ARG A 306 -4.01 -27.66 0.59
CA ARG A 306 -4.37 -29.02 1.10
C ARG A 306 -3.19 -29.72 1.75
N GLU A 307 -1.98 -29.50 1.25
CA GLU A 307 -0.76 -30.15 1.72
C GLU A 307 -0.22 -29.54 3.03
N HIS A 308 -0.41 -28.21 3.22
CA HIS A 308 0.22 -27.48 4.31
C HIS A 308 -0.74 -27.09 5.43
N TYR A 309 -2.04 -26.91 5.17
CA TYR A 309 -3.03 -26.69 6.21
C TYR A 309 -3.65 -28.02 6.65
N THR A 310 -3.12 -28.60 7.72
CA THR A 310 -3.49 -29.95 8.18
C THR A 310 -4.23 -29.98 9.50
N ALA A 311 -4.18 -28.92 10.30
CA ALA A 311 -4.81 -28.86 11.62
C ALA A 311 -5.30 -27.44 11.93
N HIS A 312 -6.32 -27.33 12.76
CA HIS A 312 -6.78 -26.07 13.33
C HIS A 312 -5.67 -25.33 14.09
N GLY A 313 -5.72 -24.01 14.05
CA GLY A 313 -4.76 -23.13 14.70
C GLY A 313 -3.45 -22.96 13.95
N GLN A 314 -3.29 -23.58 12.78
CA GLN A 314 -2.16 -23.30 11.89
C GLN A 314 -2.43 -22.03 11.08
N SER A 315 -1.78 -20.93 11.45
CA SER A 315 -1.89 -19.69 10.69
C SER A 315 -1.30 -19.86 9.29
N THR A 316 -2.15 -19.74 8.27
CA THR A 316 -1.78 -20.00 6.86
C THR A 316 -2.14 -18.79 6.00
N ALA A 317 -1.16 -18.24 5.27
CA ALA A 317 -1.39 -17.12 4.37
C ALA A 317 -1.07 -17.48 2.91
N ILE A 318 -1.97 -17.10 2.02
CA ILE A 318 -1.76 -17.02 0.58
C ILE A 318 -1.65 -15.53 0.24
N VAL A 319 -0.45 -15.08 -0.07
CA VAL A 319 -0.14 -13.67 -0.33
C VAL A 319 -0.13 -13.42 -1.82
N ILE A 320 -1.01 -12.54 -2.26
CA ILE A 320 -1.16 -12.13 -3.66
C ILE A 320 -0.35 -10.86 -3.88
N CYS A 321 0.71 -10.95 -4.66
CA CYS A 321 1.56 -9.80 -4.96
C CYS A 321 1.00 -8.94 -6.10
N ASP A 322 0.24 -9.54 -7.04
CA ASP A 322 -0.45 -8.86 -8.14
C ASP A 322 -1.97 -8.99 -7.99
N GLU A 323 -2.70 -7.89 -8.15
CA GLU A 323 -4.16 -7.86 -8.02
C GLU A 323 -4.88 -8.77 -9.02
N GLN A 324 -4.29 -9.00 -10.20
CA GLN A 324 -4.83 -9.89 -11.23
C GLN A 324 -4.91 -11.36 -10.78
N MET A 325 -4.15 -11.73 -9.74
CA MET A 325 -4.19 -13.08 -9.17
C MET A 325 -5.41 -13.36 -8.28
N LEU A 326 -6.11 -12.30 -7.80
CA LEU A 326 -7.14 -12.46 -6.79
C LEU A 326 -8.28 -13.38 -7.26
N GLU A 327 -8.84 -13.09 -8.41
CA GLU A 327 -9.98 -13.85 -8.95
C GLU A 327 -9.60 -15.29 -9.29
N PRO A 328 -8.51 -15.59 -10.04
CA PRO A 328 -8.04 -16.96 -10.26
C PRO A 328 -7.82 -17.75 -8.96
N VAL A 329 -7.22 -17.12 -7.94
CA VAL A 329 -6.96 -17.78 -6.65
C VAL A 329 -8.25 -18.13 -5.93
N ILE A 330 -9.19 -17.19 -5.81
CA ILE A 330 -10.47 -17.43 -5.13
C ILE A 330 -11.22 -18.63 -5.75
N TYR A 331 -11.22 -18.75 -7.07
CA TYR A 331 -11.86 -19.87 -7.76
C TYR A 331 -11.07 -21.18 -7.67
N ALA A 332 -9.77 -21.12 -7.50
CA ALA A 332 -8.91 -22.32 -7.41
C ALA A 332 -8.82 -22.90 -6.00
N LEU A 333 -9.13 -22.10 -4.95
CA LEU A 333 -9.05 -22.57 -3.57
C LEU A 333 -10.15 -23.57 -3.25
N PRO A 334 -9.81 -24.81 -2.85
CA PRO A 334 -10.78 -25.79 -2.42
C PRO A 334 -11.23 -25.51 -0.98
N PRO A 335 -12.41 -25.99 -0.58
CA PRO A 335 -12.73 -26.14 0.81
C PRO A 335 -11.78 -27.15 1.45
N VAL A 336 -11.11 -26.78 2.53
CA VAL A 336 -10.18 -27.66 3.26
C VAL A 336 -10.75 -27.94 4.64
N THR A 337 -10.96 -29.22 4.93
CA THR A 337 -11.45 -29.67 6.23
C THR A 337 -10.29 -30.29 6.99
N PRO A 338 -9.88 -29.74 8.15
CA PRO A 338 -8.81 -30.28 8.96
C PRO A 338 -9.16 -31.68 9.48
N ALA A 339 -8.14 -32.48 9.79
CA ALA A 339 -8.34 -33.82 10.32
C ALA A 339 -9.08 -33.75 11.66
N GLY A 340 -10.22 -34.44 11.73
CA GLY A 340 -11.08 -34.48 12.91
C GLY A 340 -12.28 -33.55 12.89
N ASP A 341 -12.40 -32.69 11.87
CA ASP A 341 -13.53 -31.78 11.69
C ASP A 341 -14.58 -32.29 10.71
N THR A 342 -15.78 -31.72 10.81
CA THR A 342 -16.91 -32.00 9.93
C THR A 342 -17.18 -30.89 8.93
N GLN A 343 -16.59 -29.69 9.12
CA GLN A 343 -16.80 -28.54 8.30
C GLN A 343 -15.46 -27.99 7.76
N PRO A 344 -15.45 -27.40 6.55
CA PRO A 344 -14.27 -26.75 6.02
C PRO A 344 -13.88 -25.52 6.84
N ALA A 345 -12.57 -25.27 6.93
CA ALA A 345 -12.04 -24.09 7.59
C ALA A 345 -12.46 -22.81 6.85
N PRO A 346 -12.85 -21.76 7.56
CA PRO A 346 -13.20 -20.49 6.94
C PRO A 346 -11.95 -19.82 6.34
N VAL A 347 -12.10 -19.30 5.13
CA VAL A 347 -11.06 -18.52 4.44
C VAL A 347 -11.43 -17.05 4.52
N ASN A 348 -10.54 -16.24 5.07
CA ASN A 348 -10.69 -14.78 5.05
C ASN A 348 -9.92 -14.18 3.87
N ILE A 349 -10.59 -13.34 3.09
CA ILE A 349 -10.00 -12.62 1.96
C ILE A 349 -9.94 -11.14 2.35
N THR A 350 -8.73 -10.61 2.48
CA THR A 350 -8.51 -9.21 2.89
C THR A 350 -8.10 -8.29 1.76
N LYS A 351 -7.63 -8.86 0.64
CA LYS A 351 -7.41 -8.05 -0.57
C LYS A 351 -8.76 -7.60 -1.11
N GLY A 352 -8.95 -6.29 -1.23
CA GLY A 352 -10.21 -5.77 -1.74
C GLY A 352 -10.45 -6.15 -3.21
N PHE A 353 -11.69 -6.45 -3.54
CA PHE A 353 -12.10 -6.74 -4.92
C PHE A 353 -12.40 -5.43 -5.66
N PRO A 354 -11.85 -5.16 -6.85
CA PRO A 354 -12.12 -3.92 -7.57
C PRO A 354 -13.59 -3.80 -7.93
N LEU A 355 -14.26 -2.69 -7.58
CA LEU A 355 -15.64 -2.42 -7.97
C LEU A 355 -15.78 -2.42 -9.51
N SER A 356 -14.74 -1.98 -10.21
CA SER A 356 -14.68 -1.97 -11.69
C SER A 356 -14.83 -3.36 -12.34
N SER A 357 -14.56 -4.43 -11.61
CA SER A 357 -14.74 -5.82 -12.09
C SER A 357 -16.13 -6.39 -11.80
N THR A 358 -17.05 -5.60 -11.23
CA THR A 358 -18.39 -6.05 -10.86
C THR A 358 -19.43 -5.80 -11.95
N GLN A 359 -20.52 -6.61 -11.93
CA GLN A 359 -21.61 -6.45 -12.85
C GLN A 359 -22.34 -5.10 -12.70
N ILE A 360 -22.47 -4.59 -11.46
CA ILE A 360 -23.14 -3.30 -11.25
C ILE A 360 -22.35 -2.15 -11.85
N TYR A 361 -21.01 -2.18 -11.74
CA TYR A 361 -20.18 -1.19 -12.41
C TYR A 361 -20.39 -1.19 -13.93
N ALA A 362 -20.38 -2.37 -14.55
CA ALA A 362 -20.65 -2.50 -16.00
C ALA A 362 -22.02 -1.94 -16.40
N LYS A 363 -23.08 -2.20 -15.61
CA LYS A 363 -24.42 -1.65 -15.83
C LYS A 363 -24.45 -0.12 -15.71
N VAL A 364 -23.81 0.44 -14.69
CA VAL A 364 -23.70 1.90 -14.51
C VAL A 364 -22.93 2.52 -15.67
N MET A 365 -21.81 1.91 -16.10
CA MET A 365 -21.05 2.43 -17.24
C MET A 365 -21.81 2.35 -18.56
N ALA A 366 -22.57 1.28 -18.78
CA ALA A 366 -23.44 1.15 -19.94
C ALA A 366 -24.52 2.25 -19.97
N TYR A 367 -25.21 2.47 -18.85
CA TYR A 367 -26.18 3.55 -18.69
C TYR A 367 -25.58 4.93 -18.99
N LEU A 368 -24.43 5.24 -18.41
CA LEU A 368 -23.75 6.51 -18.63
C LEU A 368 -23.24 6.70 -20.07
N SER A 369 -23.02 5.63 -20.81
CA SER A 369 -22.52 5.68 -22.19
C SER A 369 -23.66 5.79 -23.22
N ASP A 370 -24.88 5.46 -22.84
CA ASP A 370 -26.05 5.52 -23.73
C ASP A 370 -26.59 6.96 -23.80
N ARG A 371 -26.69 7.48 -25.03
CA ARG A 371 -27.21 8.83 -25.29
C ARG A 371 -28.71 8.98 -24.95
N HIS A 372 -29.48 7.89 -24.90
CA HIS A 372 -30.87 7.92 -24.44
C HIS A 372 -31.02 8.33 -22.97
N HIS A 373 -29.96 8.21 -22.20
CA HIS A 373 -29.91 8.62 -20.80
C HIS A 373 -29.18 9.95 -20.59
N ASP A 374 -29.00 10.75 -21.63
CA ASP A 374 -28.51 12.12 -21.52
C ASP A 374 -29.43 12.98 -20.65
N LEU A 375 -28.95 14.14 -20.27
CA LEU A 375 -29.66 15.10 -19.42
C LEU A 375 -30.97 15.52 -20.13
N ARG A 376 -32.10 15.40 -19.44
CA ARG A 376 -33.41 15.84 -19.93
C ARG A 376 -33.51 17.38 -19.86
N PRO A 377 -34.37 18.02 -20.66
CA PRO A 377 -34.66 19.44 -20.48
C PRO A 377 -35.04 19.72 -19.02
N ASP A 378 -34.48 20.75 -18.44
CA ASP A 378 -34.70 21.18 -17.04
C ASP A 378 -34.21 20.20 -15.95
N GLU A 379 -33.52 19.10 -16.30
CA GLU A 379 -32.93 18.17 -15.35
C GLU A 379 -31.56 18.68 -14.89
N THR A 380 -31.31 18.65 -13.60
CA THR A 380 -30.01 18.97 -13.01
C THR A 380 -29.13 17.72 -12.88
N TYR A 381 -27.80 17.88 -12.74
CA TYR A 381 -26.88 16.76 -12.53
C TYR A 381 -27.22 15.89 -11.30
N PRO A 382 -27.59 16.45 -10.13
CA PRO A 382 -28.10 15.64 -9.02
C PRO A 382 -29.31 14.80 -9.39
N GLN A 383 -30.28 15.34 -10.14
CA GLN A 383 -31.47 14.61 -10.57
C GLN A 383 -31.14 13.49 -11.58
N LEU A 384 -30.17 13.70 -12.47
CA LEU A 384 -29.64 12.64 -13.32
C LEU A 384 -29.08 11.47 -12.51
N LEU A 385 -28.36 11.77 -11.42
CA LEU A 385 -27.83 10.74 -10.52
C LEU A 385 -28.96 10.05 -9.73
N ASP A 386 -30.01 10.75 -9.34
CA ASP A 386 -31.21 10.14 -8.74
C ASP A 386 -31.86 9.15 -9.71
N ARG A 387 -32.01 9.55 -10.97
CA ARG A 387 -32.55 8.69 -12.04
C ARG A 387 -31.65 7.45 -12.28
N LEU A 388 -30.33 7.61 -12.29
CA LEU A 388 -29.39 6.50 -12.37
C LEU A 388 -29.57 5.51 -11.19
N LEU A 389 -29.77 6.01 -9.98
CA LEU A 389 -30.04 5.17 -8.82
C LEU A 389 -31.36 4.41 -8.95
N GLU A 390 -32.40 5.05 -9.46
CA GLU A 390 -33.75 4.45 -9.64
C GLU A 390 -33.79 3.44 -10.78
N GLU A 391 -33.17 3.74 -11.93
CA GLU A 391 -33.28 2.91 -13.14
C GLU A 391 -32.23 1.77 -13.18
N VAL A 392 -31.08 1.89 -12.48
CA VAL A 392 -30.01 0.89 -12.55
C VAL A 392 -29.74 0.22 -11.19
N VAL A 393 -29.52 1.01 -10.14
CA VAL A 393 -29.07 0.46 -8.85
C VAL A 393 -30.21 -0.20 -8.09
N SER A 394 -31.36 0.47 -7.96
CA SER A 394 -32.53 -0.05 -7.22
C SER A 394 -33.10 -1.34 -7.82
N PRO A 395 -33.23 -1.49 -9.16
CA PRO A 395 -33.64 -2.76 -9.75
C PRO A 395 -32.60 -3.89 -9.52
N ALA A 396 -31.31 -3.58 -9.54
CA ALA A 396 -30.28 -4.55 -9.27
C ALA A 396 -30.29 -5.03 -7.80
N GLU A 397 -30.52 -4.11 -6.84
CA GLU A 397 -30.71 -4.46 -5.42
C GLU A 397 -31.95 -5.32 -5.18
N LYS A 398 -33.06 -5.00 -5.89
CA LYS A 398 -34.27 -5.82 -5.82
C LYS A 398 -34.01 -7.23 -6.36
N ALA A 399 -33.42 -7.35 -7.53
CA ALA A 399 -33.09 -8.64 -8.13
C ALA A 399 -32.14 -9.48 -7.24
N ALA A 400 -31.17 -8.84 -6.57
CA ALA A 400 -30.28 -9.54 -5.62
C ALA A 400 -31.05 -10.04 -4.39
N ARG A 401 -32.00 -9.26 -3.84
CA ARG A 401 -32.87 -9.69 -2.73
C ARG A 401 -33.81 -10.84 -3.13
N ASP A 402 -34.45 -10.72 -4.29
CA ASP A 402 -35.37 -11.75 -4.80
C ASP A 402 -34.61 -13.08 -5.01
N SER A 403 -33.39 -13.04 -5.55
CA SER A 403 -32.51 -14.21 -5.69
C SER A 403 -32.12 -14.87 -4.35
N ALA A 404 -31.93 -14.09 -3.29
CA ALA A 404 -31.65 -14.60 -1.96
C ALA A 404 -32.89 -15.33 -1.37
N ILE A 405 -34.10 -14.82 -1.61
CA ILE A 405 -35.33 -15.47 -1.16
C ILE A 405 -35.55 -16.80 -1.89
N GLU A 406 -35.24 -16.87 -3.19
CA GLU A 406 -35.39 -18.08 -4.00
C GLU A 406 -34.35 -19.17 -3.66
N ALA A 407 -33.15 -18.80 -3.20
CA ALA A 407 -32.04 -19.71 -2.90
C ALA A 407 -31.31 -19.28 -1.61
N PRO A 408 -31.92 -19.49 -0.42
CA PRO A 408 -31.35 -19.07 0.87
C PRO A 408 -29.97 -19.64 1.17
N GLU A 409 -29.64 -20.81 0.63
CA GLU A 409 -28.33 -21.44 0.79
C GLU A 409 -27.18 -20.63 0.17
N ARG A 410 -27.49 -19.66 -0.71
CA ARG A 410 -26.50 -18.77 -1.34
C ARG A 410 -26.18 -17.53 -0.50
N GLU A 411 -27.00 -17.19 0.50
CA GLU A 411 -26.86 -15.94 1.27
C GLU A 411 -25.50 -15.79 1.98
N ASN A 412 -24.84 -16.87 2.32
CA ASN A 412 -23.54 -16.85 2.96
C ASN A 412 -22.39 -17.17 2.01
N THR A 413 -22.64 -17.21 0.70
CA THR A 413 -21.56 -17.39 -0.26
C THR A 413 -20.81 -16.08 -0.46
N TRP A 414 -19.48 -16.17 -0.67
CA TRP A 414 -18.65 -14.98 -0.93
C TRP A 414 -19.12 -14.19 -2.16
N GLN A 415 -19.65 -14.87 -3.18
CA GLN A 415 -20.21 -14.23 -4.38
C GLN A 415 -21.41 -13.36 -4.03
N TRP A 416 -22.31 -13.84 -3.22
CA TRP A 416 -23.49 -13.08 -2.80
C TRP A 416 -23.10 -11.88 -1.95
N LEU A 417 -22.23 -12.07 -0.97
CA LEU A 417 -21.70 -10.97 -0.14
C LEU A 417 -21.01 -9.89 -1.00
N LEU A 418 -20.24 -10.30 -2.01
CA LEU A 418 -19.59 -9.38 -2.95
C LEU A 418 -20.63 -8.59 -3.77
N ILE A 419 -21.72 -9.23 -4.22
CA ILE A 419 -22.81 -8.55 -4.94
C ILE A 419 -23.43 -7.49 -4.02
N GLN A 420 -23.79 -7.85 -2.78
CA GLN A 420 -24.40 -6.91 -1.83
C GLN A 420 -23.48 -5.72 -1.55
N GLU A 421 -22.22 -5.97 -1.28
CA GLU A 421 -21.24 -4.92 -1.00
C GLU A 421 -21.01 -4.03 -2.24
N SER A 422 -20.98 -4.61 -3.44
CA SER A 422 -20.84 -3.84 -4.67
C SER A 422 -22.01 -2.88 -4.92
N LEU A 423 -23.24 -3.33 -4.65
CA LEU A 423 -24.45 -2.51 -4.74
C LEU A 423 -24.45 -1.40 -3.70
N TYR A 424 -24.11 -1.75 -2.45
CA TYR A 424 -24.02 -0.78 -1.34
C TYR A 424 -22.98 0.31 -1.63
N GLN A 425 -21.76 -0.06 -2.02
CA GLN A 425 -20.71 0.90 -2.32
C GLN A 425 -21.03 1.76 -3.54
N THR A 426 -21.62 1.17 -4.59
CA THR A 426 -22.07 1.93 -5.77
C THR A 426 -23.08 3.00 -5.36
N ARG A 427 -24.12 2.64 -4.59
CA ARG A 427 -25.12 3.58 -4.09
C ARG A 427 -24.48 4.65 -3.20
N ARG A 428 -23.60 4.26 -2.30
CA ARG A 428 -22.90 5.18 -1.38
C ARG A 428 -22.12 6.24 -2.15
N ILE A 429 -21.32 5.83 -3.13
CA ILE A 429 -20.47 6.75 -3.92
C ILE A 429 -21.32 7.68 -4.79
N ILE A 430 -22.37 7.17 -5.44
CA ILE A 430 -23.27 8.02 -6.23
C ILE A 430 -23.96 9.05 -5.34
N ASN A 431 -24.44 8.67 -4.15
CA ASN A 431 -25.06 9.60 -3.21
C ASN A 431 -24.05 10.63 -2.68
N GLN A 432 -22.85 10.23 -2.33
CA GLN A 432 -21.79 11.15 -1.91
C GLN A 432 -21.48 12.16 -3.02
N PHE A 433 -21.28 11.68 -4.25
CA PHE A 433 -21.02 12.56 -5.40
C PHE A 433 -22.20 13.51 -5.67
N ARG A 434 -23.45 13.03 -5.56
CA ARG A 434 -24.65 13.85 -5.67
C ARG A 434 -24.70 14.98 -4.64
N GLN A 435 -24.30 14.71 -3.40
CA GLN A 435 -24.21 15.73 -2.33
C GLN A 435 -23.10 16.75 -2.64
N LEU A 436 -21.94 16.28 -3.07
CA LEU A 436 -20.82 17.14 -3.44
C LEU A 436 -21.16 18.07 -4.61
N LEU A 437 -21.96 17.61 -5.59
CA LEU A 437 -22.44 18.44 -6.70
C LEU A 437 -23.33 19.63 -6.25
N GLN A 438 -23.84 19.62 -5.03
CA GLN A 438 -24.60 20.75 -4.48
C GLN A 438 -23.68 21.83 -3.88
N THR A 439 -22.40 21.58 -3.77
CA THR A 439 -21.44 22.58 -3.26
C THR A 439 -21.16 23.67 -4.31
N PRO A 440 -21.01 24.95 -3.90
CA PRO A 440 -20.75 26.04 -4.83
C PRO A 440 -19.51 25.82 -5.71
N VAL A 441 -18.49 25.18 -5.16
CA VAL A 441 -17.24 24.88 -5.87
C VAL A 441 -17.48 23.96 -7.07
N LEU A 442 -18.19 22.86 -6.87
CA LEU A 442 -18.45 21.90 -7.95
C LEU A 442 -19.52 22.37 -8.93
N GLN A 443 -20.54 23.11 -8.45
CA GLN A 443 -21.54 23.71 -9.34
C GLN A 443 -20.94 24.69 -10.35
N ALA A 444 -19.94 25.46 -9.94
CA ALA A 444 -19.26 26.41 -10.81
C ALA A 444 -18.40 25.72 -11.89
N GLU A 445 -17.81 24.59 -11.59
CA GLU A 445 -16.78 23.98 -12.44
C GLU A 445 -17.29 22.79 -13.26
N ILE A 446 -18.30 22.04 -12.77
CA ILE A 446 -18.90 20.92 -13.52
C ILE A 446 -20.04 21.40 -14.39
N GLN A 447 -19.69 21.83 -15.61
CA GLN A 447 -20.66 22.39 -16.55
C GLN A 447 -20.99 21.45 -17.73
N THR A 448 -20.32 20.33 -17.86
CA THR A 448 -20.53 19.39 -18.97
C THR A 448 -20.85 17.99 -18.48
N LEU A 449 -21.76 17.32 -19.19
CA LEU A 449 -22.14 15.93 -18.91
C LEU A 449 -20.95 14.96 -19.09
N SER A 450 -20.03 15.25 -20.02
CA SER A 450 -18.84 14.44 -20.25
C SER A 450 -17.92 14.45 -19.02
N LEU A 451 -17.73 15.62 -18.40
CA LEU A 451 -16.95 15.76 -17.17
C LEU A 451 -17.59 15.02 -15.99
N LEU A 452 -18.92 15.17 -15.81
CA LEU A 452 -19.65 14.43 -14.78
C LEU A 452 -19.44 12.92 -14.92
N ARG A 453 -19.58 12.39 -16.15
CA ARG A 453 -19.38 10.97 -16.46
C ARG A 453 -17.96 10.50 -16.18
N SER A 454 -16.98 11.30 -16.58
CA SER A 454 -15.55 11.01 -16.35
C SER A 454 -15.24 10.94 -14.86
N LEU A 455 -15.70 11.91 -14.08
CA LEU A 455 -15.52 11.94 -12.63
C LEU A 455 -16.20 10.77 -11.93
N LEU A 456 -17.47 10.49 -12.26
CA LEU A 456 -18.18 9.35 -11.67
C LEU A 456 -17.50 8.01 -12.00
N ARG A 457 -17.04 7.85 -13.24
CA ARG A 457 -16.26 6.66 -13.64
C ARG A 457 -15.01 6.52 -12.78
N ARG A 458 -14.24 7.59 -12.59
CA ARG A 458 -13.01 7.59 -11.78
C ARG A 458 -13.32 7.27 -10.32
N LEU A 459 -14.34 7.89 -9.74
CA LEU A 459 -14.75 7.64 -8.35
C LEU A 459 -15.15 6.17 -8.15
N LEU A 460 -15.96 5.60 -9.04
CA LEU A 460 -16.36 4.19 -8.94
C LEU A 460 -15.19 3.22 -9.20
N SER A 461 -14.31 3.52 -10.16
CA SER A 461 -13.18 2.64 -10.48
C SER A 461 -12.10 2.62 -9.40
N SER A 462 -12.01 3.65 -8.55
CA SER A 462 -11.05 3.69 -7.43
C SER A 462 -11.50 2.89 -6.21
N VAL A 463 -12.76 2.41 -6.19
CA VAL A 463 -13.32 1.70 -5.03
C VAL A 463 -12.86 0.26 -5.01
N SER A 464 -12.36 -0.17 -3.87
CA SER A 464 -12.05 -1.55 -3.55
C SER A 464 -13.07 -2.08 -2.54
N LEU A 465 -13.74 -3.17 -2.88
CA LEU A 465 -14.78 -3.79 -2.06
C LEU A 465 -14.13 -4.68 -1.00
N PRO A 466 -14.40 -4.47 0.30
CA PRO A 466 -13.94 -5.39 1.31
C PRO A 466 -14.74 -6.71 1.22
N PHE A 467 -14.07 -7.83 1.40
CA PHE A 467 -14.77 -9.07 1.68
C PHE A 467 -15.18 -9.06 3.15
N ASN A 468 -16.48 -9.19 3.40
CA ASN A 468 -17.01 -9.32 4.75
C ASN A 468 -16.71 -10.73 5.28
N GLY A 469 -15.77 -10.84 6.19
CA GLY A 469 -15.40 -12.07 6.89
C GLY A 469 -14.85 -11.74 8.26
N GLU A 470 -14.81 -12.69 9.16
CA GLU A 470 -14.07 -12.53 10.41
C GLU A 470 -12.60 -12.25 10.07
N PRO A 471 -12.02 -11.14 10.54
CA PRO A 471 -10.66 -10.75 10.16
C PRO A 471 -9.57 -11.70 10.63
N ILE A 472 -9.94 -12.72 11.42
CA ILE A 472 -9.01 -13.65 12.06
C ILE A 472 -9.54 -15.07 11.88
N THR A 473 -9.13 -15.65 10.78
CA THR A 473 -9.30 -17.08 10.49
C THR A 473 -7.93 -17.71 10.30
N ASP A 474 -7.83 -19.01 10.41
CA ASP A 474 -6.57 -19.72 10.22
C ASP A 474 -6.03 -19.55 8.80
N ILE A 475 -6.92 -19.54 7.80
CA ILE A 475 -6.56 -19.38 6.38
C ILE A 475 -6.88 -17.95 5.93
N GLN A 476 -5.88 -17.27 5.38
CA GLN A 476 -6.00 -15.88 4.94
C GLN A 476 -5.45 -15.69 3.51
N VAL A 477 -6.22 -15.04 2.66
CA VAL A 477 -5.81 -14.57 1.33
C VAL A 477 -5.65 -13.04 1.39
N MET A 478 -4.45 -12.53 1.14
CA MET A 478 -4.13 -11.12 1.36
C MET A 478 -3.07 -10.59 0.41
N GLY A 479 -2.95 -9.28 0.30
CA GLY A 479 -1.82 -8.63 -0.37
C GLY A 479 -0.60 -8.51 0.55
N VAL A 480 0.54 -8.11 0.00
CA VAL A 480 1.81 -7.97 0.75
C VAL A 480 1.71 -6.93 1.87
N LEU A 481 1.01 -5.82 1.64
CA LEU A 481 0.89 -4.76 2.65
C LEU A 481 0.00 -5.15 3.83
N GLU A 482 -0.98 -6.01 3.59
CA GLU A 482 -1.90 -6.51 4.61
C GLU A 482 -1.24 -7.51 5.56
N THR A 483 -0.06 -8.06 5.20
CA THR A 483 0.71 -8.98 6.05
C THR A 483 1.53 -8.29 7.14
N ARG A 484 1.54 -6.97 7.18
CA ARG A 484 2.33 -6.19 8.15
C ARG A 484 2.03 -6.63 9.58
N MET A 485 3.10 -6.88 10.35
CA MET A 485 3.06 -7.35 11.75
C MET A 485 2.42 -8.72 11.98
N LEU A 486 1.96 -9.42 10.93
CA LEU A 486 1.40 -10.75 11.05
C LEU A 486 2.48 -11.81 10.85
N ASP A 487 2.31 -12.94 11.53
CA ASP A 487 3.21 -14.09 11.47
C ASP A 487 2.42 -15.34 11.09
N PHE A 488 3.01 -16.21 10.26
CA PHE A 488 2.32 -17.37 9.71
C PHE A 488 3.16 -18.64 9.84
N ASP A 489 2.49 -19.75 10.16
CA ASP A 489 3.12 -21.08 10.16
C ASP A 489 3.35 -21.55 8.72
N ASN A 490 2.39 -21.29 7.83
CA ASN A 490 2.48 -21.63 6.42
C ASN A 490 2.29 -20.37 5.56
N LEU A 491 3.21 -20.11 4.65
CA LEU A 491 3.28 -18.90 3.85
C LEU A 491 3.50 -19.23 2.37
N LEU A 492 2.55 -18.85 1.53
CA LEU A 492 2.64 -18.94 0.08
C LEU A 492 2.57 -17.53 -0.52
N LEU A 493 3.56 -17.12 -1.31
CA LEU A 493 3.52 -15.88 -2.08
C LEU A 493 3.40 -16.20 -3.57
N LEU A 494 2.48 -15.51 -4.25
CA LEU A 494 2.20 -15.66 -5.67
C LEU A 494 2.66 -14.42 -6.45
N ASN A 495 3.18 -14.63 -7.66
CA ASN A 495 3.72 -13.58 -8.53
C ASN A 495 4.86 -12.77 -7.89
N VAL A 496 5.85 -13.46 -7.32
CA VAL A 496 7.06 -12.84 -6.79
C VAL A 496 8.04 -12.55 -7.95
N GLU A 497 7.65 -11.62 -8.81
CA GLU A 497 8.33 -11.27 -10.06
C GLU A 497 8.96 -9.88 -9.98
N GLU A 498 10.00 -9.65 -10.77
CA GLU A 498 10.60 -8.33 -10.90
C GLU A 498 9.59 -7.32 -11.46
N GLY A 499 9.53 -6.14 -10.84
CA GLY A 499 8.55 -5.10 -11.15
C GLY A 499 7.21 -5.24 -10.41
N ILE A 500 6.90 -6.42 -9.86
CA ILE A 500 5.76 -6.66 -8.97
C ILE A 500 6.24 -6.68 -7.51
N VAL A 501 7.35 -7.35 -7.25
CA VAL A 501 8.02 -7.42 -5.92
C VAL A 501 9.52 -7.15 -6.10
N PRO A 502 10.03 -5.98 -5.73
CA PRO A 502 9.30 -4.81 -5.26
C PRO A 502 8.46 -4.18 -6.36
N ARG A 503 7.30 -3.64 -5.97
CA ARG A 503 6.51 -2.82 -6.88
C ARG A 503 7.33 -1.58 -7.22
N GLN A 504 7.47 -1.30 -8.50
CA GLN A 504 8.03 -0.03 -8.94
C GLN A 504 6.95 1.03 -8.74
N GLU A 505 7.07 1.80 -7.67
CA GLU A 505 6.24 2.98 -7.51
C GLU A 505 6.68 3.99 -8.55
N SER A 506 5.74 4.34 -9.40
CA SER A 506 5.91 5.47 -10.29
C SER A 506 5.71 6.74 -9.46
N ASP A 507 6.79 7.33 -9.03
CA ASP A 507 6.77 8.63 -8.36
C ASP A 507 6.29 9.71 -9.33
N LEU A 508 4.99 9.94 -9.31
CA LEU A 508 4.35 11.07 -9.97
C LEU A 508 4.44 12.31 -9.07
N SER A 509 5.64 12.70 -8.63
CA SER A 509 5.81 13.92 -7.87
C SER A 509 6.29 15.05 -8.80
N PHE A 510 5.71 16.24 -8.66
CA PHE A 510 6.27 17.43 -9.29
C PHE A 510 7.53 17.92 -8.56
N ILE A 511 7.77 17.45 -7.32
CA ILE A 511 8.95 17.81 -6.53
C ILE A 511 10.17 17.02 -7.01
N PRO A 512 11.21 17.67 -7.54
CA PRO A 512 12.42 17.00 -8.01
C PRO A 512 13.11 16.18 -6.92
N TYR A 513 13.75 15.08 -7.32
CA TYR A 513 14.41 14.15 -6.42
C TYR A 513 15.39 14.80 -5.45
N TYR A 514 16.23 15.74 -5.90
CA TYR A 514 17.21 16.40 -5.05
C TYR A 514 16.57 17.27 -3.96
N LEU A 515 15.40 17.91 -4.23
CA LEU A 515 14.64 18.65 -3.23
C LEU A 515 13.99 17.67 -2.22
N ARG A 516 13.41 16.58 -2.71
CA ARG A 516 12.85 15.54 -1.82
C ARG A 516 13.91 15.03 -0.84
N LYS A 517 15.11 14.75 -1.34
CA LYS A 517 16.23 14.30 -0.52
C LYS A 517 16.71 15.38 0.46
N ALA A 518 16.81 16.64 0.03
CA ALA A 518 17.27 17.75 0.87
C ALA A 518 16.32 18.06 2.03
N TYR A 519 15.01 17.84 1.83
CA TYR A 519 13.98 18.10 2.84
C TYR A 519 13.43 16.80 3.48
N SER A 520 14.16 15.71 3.40
CA SER A 520 13.79 14.42 4.01
C SER A 520 12.39 13.90 3.60
N MET A 521 11.93 14.27 2.40
CA MET A 521 10.73 13.68 1.82
C MET A 521 11.04 12.28 1.32
N GLN A 522 10.05 11.39 1.36
CA GLN A 522 10.25 10.00 0.93
C GLN A 522 10.73 9.91 -0.52
N THR A 523 11.83 9.21 -0.72
CA THR A 523 12.44 8.92 -2.03
C THR A 523 12.12 7.51 -2.50
N ARG A 524 12.41 7.19 -3.78
CA ARG A 524 12.22 5.83 -4.34
C ARG A 524 13.05 4.79 -3.58
N GLU A 525 14.27 5.14 -3.16
CA GLU A 525 15.14 4.24 -2.40
C GLU A 525 14.57 3.94 -1.02
N GLU A 526 13.94 4.92 -0.39
CA GLU A 526 13.27 4.75 0.90
C GLU A 526 12.01 3.91 0.76
N SER A 527 11.19 4.15 -0.27
CA SER A 527 10.04 3.28 -0.60
C SER A 527 10.46 1.84 -0.87
N ALA A 528 11.53 1.63 -1.64
CA ALA A 528 12.08 0.31 -1.90
C ALA A 528 12.60 -0.36 -0.61
N SER A 529 13.20 0.40 0.32
CA SER A 529 13.66 -0.11 1.61
C SER A 529 12.48 -0.52 2.51
N VAL A 530 11.39 0.26 2.51
CA VAL A 530 10.15 -0.09 3.22
C VAL A 530 9.53 -1.37 2.66
N TYR A 531 9.54 -1.52 1.34
CA TYR A 531 9.02 -2.72 0.69
C TYR A 531 9.89 -3.95 1.03
N ALA A 532 11.21 -3.80 0.99
CA ALA A 532 12.16 -4.85 1.38
C ALA A 532 11.95 -5.27 2.84
N TYR A 533 11.77 -4.31 3.76
CA TYR A 533 11.47 -4.61 5.15
C TYR A 533 10.21 -5.48 5.27
N ASN A 534 9.09 -5.06 4.65
CA ASN A 534 7.84 -5.81 4.74
C ASN A 534 7.98 -7.24 4.21
N PHE A 535 8.68 -7.41 3.08
CA PHE A 535 8.93 -8.72 2.47
C PHE A 535 9.81 -9.61 3.38
N PHE A 536 10.97 -9.14 3.78
CA PHE A 536 11.90 -9.94 4.58
C PHE A 536 11.38 -10.17 6.00
N ARG A 537 10.70 -9.20 6.59
CA ARG A 537 10.04 -9.36 7.89
C ARG A 537 9.02 -10.50 7.85
N LEU A 538 8.21 -10.56 6.81
CA LEU A 538 7.22 -11.62 6.62
C LEU A 538 7.88 -13.01 6.59
N LEU A 539 9.00 -13.15 5.88
CA LEU A 539 9.77 -14.40 5.82
C LEU A 539 10.47 -14.74 7.13
N SER A 540 10.79 -13.75 7.96
CA SER A 540 11.64 -13.95 9.14
C SER A 540 11.04 -14.90 10.18
N ARG A 541 9.72 -14.95 10.31
CA ARG A 541 9.01 -15.76 11.30
C ARG A 541 8.12 -16.85 10.68
N ALA A 542 8.09 -16.96 9.36
CA ALA A 542 7.33 -17.98 8.69
C ALA A 542 7.93 -19.38 8.95
N GLY A 543 7.06 -20.36 9.14
CA GLY A 543 7.47 -21.78 9.26
C GLY A 543 7.83 -22.34 7.87
N ASN A 544 6.82 -22.75 7.12
CA ASN A 544 6.98 -23.23 5.74
C ASN A 544 6.77 -22.07 4.77
N THR A 545 7.72 -21.80 3.89
CA THR A 545 7.65 -20.69 2.94
C THR A 545 7.80 -21.19 1.51
N THR A 546 6.85 -20.83 0.66
CA THR A 546 6.88 -21.12 -0.78
C THR A 546 6.64 -19.82 -1.56
N LEU A 547 7.53 -19.52 -2.53
CA LEU A 547 7.47 -18.35 -3.40
C LEU A 547 7.25 -18.81 -4.83
N LEU A 548 6.23 -18.28 -5.51
CA LEU A 548 5.97 -18.57 -6.92
C LEU A 548 6.28 -17.35 -7.79
N PHE A 549 6.88 -17.60 -8.94
CA PHE A 549 7.10 -16.59 -9.99
C PHE A 549 6.83 -17.19 -11.37
N SER A 550 6.57 -16.34 -12.36
CA SER A 550 6.44 -16.76 -13.75
C SER A 550 7.80 -16.70 -14.45
N ASP A 551 8.09 -17.74 -15.24
CA ASP A 551 9.22 -17.80 -16.15
C ASP A 551 8.81 -17.73 -17.64
N ALA A 552 7.57 -17.30 -17.88
CA ALA A 552 7.00 -17.21 -19.21
C ALA A 552 7.67 -16.14 -20.08
N ASP A 553 7.83 -16.45 -21.36
CA ASP A 553 8.19 -15.47 -22.38
C ASP A 553 6.92 -14.66 -22.75
N THR A 554 7.01 -13.35 -22.70
CA THR A 554 5.95 -12.43 -23.09
C THR A 554 6.39 -11.56 -24.26
N ALA A 555 5.44 -10.89 -24.92
CA ALA A 555 5.74 -9.94 -25.99
C ALA A 555 6.64 -8.76 -25.54
N MET A 556 6.66 -8.48 -24.23
CA MET A 556 7.49 -7.43 -23.61
C MET A 556 8.83 -7.96 -23.07
N GLY A 557 9.15 -9.24 -23.25
CA GLY A 557 10.34 -9.90 -22.74
C GLY A 557 10.02 -11.05 -21.80
N ARG A 558 11.07 -11.73 -21.33
CA ARG A 558 10.91 -12.83 -20.38
C ARG A 558 10.62 -12.29 -18.99
N LYS A 559 9.60 -12.82 -18.34
CA LYS A 559 9.37 -12.58 -16.92
C LYS A 559 10.49 -13.20 -16.09
N THR A 560 10.93 -12.49 -15.07
CA THR A 560 12.05 -12.90 -14.22
C THR A 560 11.65 -12.92 -12.76
N MET A 561 12.31 -13.77 -11.98
CA MET A 561 12.11 -13.77 -10.53
C MET A 561 12.54 -12.44 -9.91
N SER A 562 11.88 -12.07 -8.82
CA SER A 562 12.17 -10.85 -8.06
C SER A 562 13.63 -10.75 -7.64
N ARG A 563 14.17 -9.54 -7.68
CA ARG A 563 15.49 -9.22 -7.10
C ARG A 563 15.63 -9.64 -5.62
N PHE A 564 14.53 -9.71 -4.88
CA PHE A 564 14.57 -10.18 -3.50
C PHE A 564 14.86 -11.67 -3.41
N ILE A 565 14.34 -12.49 -4.32
CA ILE A 565 14.72 -13.90 -4.42
C ILE A 565 16.20 -14.01 -4.79
N MET A 566 16.68 -13.19 -5.73
CA MET A 566 18.10 -13.17 -6.10
C MET A 566 19.00 -12.79 -4.92
N GLN A 567 18.61 -11.83 -4.10
CA GLN A 567 19.31 -11.47 -2.85
C GLN A 567 19.33 -12.63 -1.84
N MET A 568 18.22 -13.35 -1.71
CA MET A 568 18.14 -14.52 -0.83
C MET A 568 19.08 -15.64 -1.28
N LEU A 569 19.27 -15.86 -2.59
CA LEU A 569 20.17 -16.87 -3.14
C LEU A 569 21.63 -16.66 -2.73
N VAL A 570 22.05 -15.41 -2.54
CA VAL A 570 23.43 -15.08 -2.12
C VAL A 570 23.56 -14.87 -0.61
N SER A 571 22.45 -14.91 0.14
CA SER A 571 22.45 -14.69 1.59
C SER A 571 22.59 -16.02 2.36
N PRO A 572 23.51 -16.13 3.31
CA PRO A 572 23.67 -17.33 4.13
C PRO A 572 22.49 -17.60 5.08
N GLN A 573 21.58 -16.65 5.20
CA GLN A 573 20.40 -16.72 6.07
C GLN A 573 19.27 -17.52 5.46
N PHE A 574 19.35 -17.89 4.17
CA PHE A 574 18.36 -18.68 3.48
C PHE A 574 18.95 -19.93 2.89
N GLN A 575 18.19 -21.01 2.94
CA GLN A 575 18.43 -22.23 2.20
C GLN A 575 17.30 -22.42 1.20
N ILE A 576 17.62 -22.20 -0.07
CA ILE A 576 16.62 -22.17 -1.14
C ILE A 576 16.63 -23.49 -1.92
N THR A 577 15.44 -24.04 -2.14
CA THR A 577 15.22 -25.14 -3.08
C THR A 577 14.34 -24.65 -4.22
N LYS A 578 14.84 -24.79 -5.46
CA LYS A 578 14.09 -24.37 -6.64
C LYS A 578 13.35 -25.56 -7.26
N TYR A 579 12.12 -25.31 -7.68
CA TYR A 579 11.27 -26.27 -8.40
C TYR A 579 10.72 -25.62 -9.66
N THR A 580 10.37 -26.47 -10.63
CA THR A 580 9.57 -26.11 -11.80
C THR A 580 8.25 -26.84 -11.73
N LEU A 581 7.13 -26.11 -11.94
CA LEU A 581 5.80 -26.67 -11.96
C LEU A 581 5.49 -27.19 -13.37
N SER A 582 5.19 -28.49 -13.48
CA SER A 582 4.75 -29.11 -14.72
C SER A 582 3.27 -28.80 -15.01
N GLU A 583 2.81 -29.07 -16.24
CA GLU A 583 1.40 -28.92 -16.64
C GLU A 583 0.42 -29.74 -15.77
N ASN A 584 0.89 -30.83 -15.14
CA ASN A 584 0.10 -31.67 -14.25
C ASN A 584 0.22 -31.26 -12.76
N ASN A 585 0.64 -30.03 -12.47
CA ASN A 585 0.89 -29.52 -11.11
C ASN A 585 1.90 -30.35 -10.29
N GLN A 586 2.81 -31.06 -10.93
CA GLN A 586 3.88 -31.78 -10.25
C GLN A 586 5.13 -30.91 -10.14
N LEU A 587 5.75 -30.91 -8.97
CA LEU A 587 7.00 -30.20 -8.73
C LEU A 587 8.20 -31.05 -9.16
N THR A 588 9.03 -30.52 -10.03
CA THR A 588 10.32 -31.10 -10.38
C THR A 588 11.43 -30.23 -9.79
N ALA A 589 12.29 -30.81 -8.97
CA ALA A 589 13.43 -30.10 -8.41
C ALA A 589 14.37 -29.65 -9.53
N THR A 590 14.70 -28.39 -9.57
CA THR A 590 15.60 -27.80 -10.57
C THR A 590 16.89 -27.40 -9.86
N PRO A 591 18.07 -27.84 -10.32
CA PRO A 591 19.34 -27.39 -9.76
C PRO A 591 19.46 -25.88 -9.87
N LEU A 592 19.89 -25.22 -8.80
CA LEU A 592 20.12 -23.78 -8.79
C LEU A 592 21.29 -23.38 -9.70
N ILE A 593 22.27 -24.28 -9.89
CA ILE A 593 23.44 -24.13 -10.76
C ILE A 593 23.88 -25.51 -11.25
N ASN A 594 24.56 -25.53 -12.41
CA ASN A 594 25.04 -26.71 -13.13
C ASN A 594 25.57 -27.85 -12.22
N PRO A 595 25.06 -29.08 -12.34
CA PRO A 595 25.38 -30.21 -11.45
C PRO A 595 26.86 -30.63 -11.39
N ASP A 596 27.68 -30.19 -12.36
CA ASP A 596 29.10 -30.57 -12.42
C ASP A 596 30.03 -29.78 -11.48
N ASN A 597 29.55 -28.69 -10.90
CA ASN A 597 30.27 -27.88 -9.91
C ASN A 597 29.42 -27.78 -8.66
N ASN A 598 29.60 -28.64 -7.72
CA ASN A 598 28.91 -28.69 -6.42
C ASN A 598 29.10 -27.40 -5.56
N PRO A 599 28.55 -26.24 -5.93
CA PRO A 599 28.52 -25.09 -5.04
C PRO A 599 27.20 -25.07 -4.30
N THR A 600 27.28 -25.29 -3.04
CA THR A 600 26.15 -25.20 -2.10
C THR A 600 25.55 -23.80 -1.98
N SER A 601 26.17 -22.78 -2.59
CA SER A 601 25.59 -21.43 -2.69
C SER A 601 26.26 -20.62 -3.81
N LEU A 602 25.50 -19.72 -4.44
CA LEU A 602 26.03 -18.69 -5.36
C LEU A 602 27.12 -17.82 -4.73
N TYR A 603 27.20 -17.79 -3.41
CA TYR A 603 28.23 -17.09 -2.66
C TYR A 603 29.66 -17.60 -2.98
N SER A 604 29.80 -18.89 -3.34
CA SER A 604 31.08 -19.46 -3.77
C SER A 604 31.56 -18.97 -5.13
N LEU A 605 30.70 -18.33 -5.92
CA LEU A 605 31.00 -17.74 -7.23
C LEU A 605 31.34 -16.25 -7.13
N LEU A 606 31.24 -15.66 -5.94
CA LEU A 606 31.52 -14.26 -5.71
C LEU A 606 32.87 -14.11 -5.02
N GLU A 607 33.63 -13.14 -5.46
CA GLU A 607 34.85 -12.67 -4.77
C GLU A 607 34.64 -11.25 -4.26
N LYS A 608 35.41 -10.89 -3.22
CA LYS A 608 35.48 -9.52 -2.72
C LYS A 608 36.75 -8.87 -3.22
N ASP A 609 36.63 -7.66 -3.73
CA ASP A 609 37.77 -6.82 -4.06
C ASP A 609 38.35 -6.12 -2.79
N THR A 610 39.39 -5.34 -3.00
CA THR A 610 40.05 -4.55 -1.95
C THR A 610 39.11 -3.54 -1.27
N ASP A 611 38.03 -3.13 -1.94
CA ASP A 611 37.01 -2.20 -1.45
C ASP A 611 35.79 -2.94 -0.86
N ASN A 612 35.89 -4.27 -0.67
CA ASN A 612 34.85 -5.13 -0.13
C ASN A 612 33.59 -5.25 -1.01
N GLN A 613 33.69 -4.93 -2.31
CA GLN A 613 32.62 -5.13 -3.29
C GLN A 613 32.64 -6.58 -3.81
N LEU A 614 31.44 -7.15 -3.96
CA LEU A 614 31.25 -8.51 -4.47
C LEU A 614 31.21 -8.50 -6.01
N TYR A 615 31.99 -9.38 -6.65
CA TYR A 615 31.96 -9.60 -8.09
C TYR A 615 32.02 -11.11 -8.42
N TYR A 616 31.54 -11.50 -9.60
CA TYR A 616 31.60 -12.89 -10.04
C TYR A 616 33.03 -13.28 -10.42
N LYS A 617 33.45 -14.50 -10.04
CA LYS A 617 34.70 -15.10 -10.52
C LYS A 617 34.65 -15.24 -12.03
N THR A 618 35.52 -14.53 -12.71
CA THR A 618 35.52 -14.45 -14.19
C THR A 618 35.80 -15.80 -14.89
N ASP A 619 36.41 -16.75 -14.18
CA ASP A 619 36.73 -18.08 -14.73
C ASP A 619 35.57 -19.07 -14.68
N SER A 620 34.48 -18.73 -14.00
CA SER A 620 33.34 -19.63 -13.72
C SER A 620 32.11 -19.38 -14.58
N ILE A 621 31.98 -18.19 -15.20
CA ILE A 621 30.78 -17.81 -15.98
C ILE A 621 31.21 -17.08 -17.24
N GLN A 622 30.81 -17.59 -18.40
CA GLN A 622 30.97 -16.88 -19.68
C GLN A 622 29.91 -15.75 -19.74
N ILE A 623 30.30 -14.54 -19.34
CA ILE A 623 29.45 -13.37 -19.47
C ILE A 623 29.65 -12.77 -20.87
N PRO A 624 28.55 -12.48 -21.61
CA PRO A 624 28.68 -11.83 -22.92
C PRO A 624 29.48 -10.53 -22.83
N PRO A 625 30.33 -10.21 -23.79
CA PRO A 625 31.21 -9.02 -23.74
C PRO A 625 30.48 -7.69 -23.54
N THR A 626 29.21 -7.61 -23.93
CA THR A 626 28.34 -6.45 -23.82
C THR A 626 27.87 -6.16 -22.39
N GLN A 627 28.01 -7.13 -21.47
CA GLN A 627 27.59 -6.99 -20.06
C GLN A 627 28.78 -6.79 -19.10
N ARG A 628 30.00 -6.78 -19.63
CA ARG A 628 31.20 -6.49 -18.84
C ARG A 628 31.42 -4.98 -18.78
N GLY A 629 31.45 -4.40 -17.57
CA GLY A 629 32.01 -3.07 -17.38
C GLY A 629 33.50 -3.01 -17.78
N LYS A 630 34.07 -1.83 -17.94
CA LYS A 630 35.43 -1.60 -18.43
C LYS A 630 36.56 -2.31 -17.66
N GLU A 631 36.28 -2.91 -16.49
CA GLU A 631 37.24 -3.58 -15.61
C GLU A 631 36.78 -4.96 -15.10
N GLY A 632 35.82 -5.59 -15.77
CA GLY A 632 35.33 -6.91 -15.32
C GLY A 632 34.39 -6.88 -14.13
N VAL A 633 34.07 -5.69 -13.61
CA VAL A 633 33.10 -5.48 -12.53
C VAL A 633 31.70 -5.53 -13.14
N ILE A 634 30.82 -6.35 -12.56
CA ILE A 634 29.42 -6.41 -12.98
C ILE A 634 28.70 -5.21 -12.40
N SER A 635 28.14 -4.37 -13.27
CA SER A 635 27.30 -3.27 -12.81
C SER A 635 26.05 -3.82 -12.10
N PRO A 636 25.48 -3.09 -11.12
CA PRO A 636 24.23 -3.50 -10.46
C PRO A 636 23.08 -3.79 -11.43
N SER A 637 23.08 -3.19 -12.62
CA SER A 637 22.11 -3.44 -13.68
C SER A 637 22.32 -4.78 -14.40
N ALA A 638 23.53 -5.34 -14.40
CA ALA A 638 23.81 -6.66 -14.98
C ALA A 638 23.41 -7.82 -14.06
N LEU A 639 23.17 -7.56 -12.77
CA LEU A 639 22.64 -8.52 -11.80
C LEU A 639 21.10 -8.59 -11.85
N SER A 640 20.45 -7.72 -12.62
CA SER A 640 19.01 -7.68 -12.78
C SER A 640 18.52 -8.39 -14.06
N THR A 641 19.41 -8.87 -14.89
CA THR A 641 19.14 -9.77 -16.04
C THR A 641 19.59 -11.19 -15.70
#